data_943e1e94db7f01a1ed39c646e17049ef
#
_entry.id   943e1e94db7f01a1ed39c646e17049ef
#
_cell.length_a   1.000
_cell.length_b   1.000
_cell.length_c   1.000
_cell.angle_alpha   90.00
_cell.angle_beta   90.00
_cell.angle_gamma   90.00
#
_symmetry.space_group_name_H-M   'P 1'
#
loop_
_entity.id
_entity.type
_entity.pdbx_description
1 polymer ?
#
loop_
_entity_poly.entity_id
_entity_poly.type
_entity_poly.pdbx_seq_one_letter_code
_entity_poly.pdbx_strand_id
1 'polypeptide(L)'
;MRCRFKHKIFQNEENGYTIAIFTTQDTSVPLSARDKYLASRNIIGFSAIGFGLPLTDEIELEMEGRWESGEHGTQYQVENFMEVVPRTKEGILGYLSSGAIKGIGPKMADTIFRKFGLQTLEIMENNPQELLKIRGISEKKLAAIVESYGKNQVFRELMTFLAPFKVTPKKVNMILKKFGNESVDIIRHRPYMLSAVKGFGFLTVDAIGRQCCCALNDPMRISGCIGHIMNQAMKEGHLFKQRQEVIREALEILNRDLQVMAVSEQDVSQVLYRLVLQKSIVVEEERIYSIRQYEEETQTASMIARRLLEKPVLLSIEPELEKAQKTLGITLSETQKQTVRMVFAHPISIITGGPGTGKTTVLKVILYIHQALCRSEVQLMAPTGRAARRMVESTGCENASTMHLALGLLGDDTDFEPDFEYLSAGFLNVDEVSMVDMHLAYEFFRRVSRHARVLLVGDKNQLPSVGAGDVFRQLIACGLIPVTVLDLVYRQGALSSIPYNAKLMQENKTNLSFGEDFQFIACKGADEAAEIVRRIYLDEIAKNGMDQVQILTPYRKRSAAGVDELNKSLEDFVNPPIAGKKELHIGSQVFRVGDKILQNKNTEMASNGDLGRILDCITDEDGNARAVIGFPDGRQVQYEADQMEMIEHANATTIHKAQGSECPVVIIPWVKAFYMMLKRNILYTGVTRAKSKVYLVGEWAAVCQAIHTDDSGTRNTILSERIVQYYDQYQSEQKPEMEQLKLVV
;
A
#
# COMPACT_ATOMS: atom_id res chain seq x y z
N MET A 1 -33.08 2.94 22.79
CA MET A 1 -34.33 3.09 21.99
C MET A 1 -34.58 1.80 21.24
N ARG A 2 -35.74 1.18 21.40
CA ARG A 2 -36.09 -0.06 20.67
C ARG A 2 -36.63 0.26 19.28
N CYS A 3 -36.13 -0.43 18.27
CA CYS A 3 -36.48 -0.15 16.89
C CYS A 3 -36.32 -1.40 16.00
N ARG A 4 -36.93 -1.37 14.83
CA ARG A 4 -36.80 -2.41 13.81
C ARG A 4 -36.39 -1.80 12.46
N PHE A 5 -35.58 -2.53 11.72
CA PHE A 5 -35.18 -2.16 10.39
C PHE A 5 -36.40 -2.04 9.45
N LYS A 6 -36.35 -1.07 8.56
CA LYS A 6 -37.41 -0.89 7.56
C LYS A 6 -36.88 -0.98 6.14
N HIS A 7 -35.90 -0.18 5.80
CA HIS A 7 -35.19 -0.29 4.51
C HIS A 7 -33.81 0.34 4.57
N LYS A 8 -32.91 -0.18 3.75
CA LYS A 8 -31.54 0.29 3.59
C LYS A 8 -31.53 1.53 2.69
N ILE A 9 -30.81 2.58 3.10
CA ILE A 9 -30.48 3.74 2.28
C ILE A 9 -29.09 3.54 1.68
N PHE A 10 -28.09 3.22 2.50
CA PHE A 10 -26.72 3.04 2.09
C PHE A 10 -26.01 2.03 3.00
N GLN A 11 -25.11 1.24 2.43
CA GLN A 11 -24.21 0.38 3.18
C GLN A 11 -22.88 0.29 2.45
N ASN A 12 -21.81 0.52 3.19
CA ASN A 12 -20.47 0.23 2.74
C ASN A 12 -20.06 -1.16 3.26
N GLU A 13 -19.93 -2.12 2.38
CA GLU A 13 -19.64 -3.52 2.74
C GLU A 13 -18.23 -3.72 3.31
N GLU A 14 -17.27 -2.86 2.94
CA GLU A 14 -15.89 -2.97 3.45
C GLU A 14 -15.78 -2.62 4.92
N ASN A 15 -16.43 -1.55 5.36
CA ASN A 15 -16.31 -1.04 6.73
C ASN A 15 -17.59 -1.23 7.55
N GLY A 16 -18.67 -1.74 6.95
CA GLY A 16 -19.96 -1.95 7.59
C GLY A 16 -20.70 -0.65 7.93
N TYR A 17 -20.26 0.52 7.41
CA TYR A 17 -20.96 1.78 7.62
C TYR A 17 -22.33 1.73 6.92
N THR A 18 -23.37 1.94 7.69
CA THR A 18 -24.75 1.73 7.26
C THR A 18 -25.60 2.96 7.57
N ILE A 19 -26.40 3.37 6.58
CA ILE A 19 -27.51 4.35 6.75
C ILE A 19 -28.79 3.62 6.38
N ALA A 20 -29.71 3.54 7.34
CA ALA A 20 -30.97 2.85 7.11
C ALA A 20 -32.12 3.50 7.90
N ILE A 21 -33.34 3.28 7.42
CA ILE A 21 -34.55 3.70 8.09
C ILE A 21 -34.97 2.60 9.06
N PHE A 22 -35.19 2.99 10.30
CA PHE A 22 -35.73 2.17 11.35
C PHE A 22 -37.09 2.70 11.81
N THR A 23 -37.92 1.82 12.33
CA THR A 23 -39.23 2.14 12.93
C THR A 23 -39.20 1.88 14.42
N THR A 24 -39.90 2.72 15.20
CA THR A 24 -39.97 2.59 16.67
C THR A 24 -41.34 2.95 17.19
N GLN A 25 -41.64 2.54 18.40
CA GLN A 25 -42.78 3.00 19.16
C GLN A 25 -42.42 4.12 20.15
N ASP A 26 -41.14 4.48 20.21
CA ASP A 26 -40.65 5.51 21.12
C ASP A 26 -41.03 6.90 20.59
N THR A 27 -41.86 7.59 21.35
CA THR A 27 -42.37 8.92 21.04
C THR A 27 -41.35 10.03 21.26
N SER A 28 -40.20 9.73 21.90
CA SER A 28 -39.11 10.68 22.14
C SER A 28 -38.33 11.08 20.86
N VAL A 29 -38.55 10.40 19.73
CA VAL A 29 -37.96 10.73 18.46
C VAL A 29 -38.32 12.16 18.04
N PRO A 30 -37.32 13.06 17.85
CA PRO A 30 -37.58 14.45 17.47
C PRO A 30 -38.42 14.56 16.20
N LEU A 31 -39.34 15.51 16.14
CA LEU A 31 -40.20 15.71 14.96
C LEU A 31 -39.37 16.01 13.69
N SER A 32 -38.23 16.69 13.85
CA SER A 32 -37.30 16.99 12.74
C SER A 32 -36.58 15.74 12.18
N ALA A 33 -36.52 14.67 12.96
CA ALA A 33 -35.86 13.41 12.57
C ALA A 33 -36.84 12.39 12.00
N ARG A 34 -38.16 12.62 12.08
CA ARG A 34 -39.16 11.66 11.63
C ARG A 34 -39.24 11.61 10.11
N ASP A 35 -39.21 10.38 9.59
CA ASP A 35 -39.43 10.14 8.16
C ASP A 35 -40.85 10.58 7.75
N LYS A 36 -40.95 11.47 6.77
CA LYS A 36 -42.19 12.12 6.35
C LYS A 36 -43.20 11.12 5.76
N TYR A 37 -42.67 10.11 5.04
CA TYR A 37 -43.54 9.10 4.40
C TYR A 37 -44.14 8.13 5.42
N LEU A 38 -43.36 7.70 6.40
CA LEU A 38 -43.82 6.82 7.50
C LEU A 38 -44.74 7.60 8.47
N ALA A 39 -44.43 8.85 8.74
CA ALA A 39 -45.26 9.72 9.58
C ALA A 39 -46.64 9.92 9.00
N SER A 40 -46.82 10.01 7.67
CA SER A 40 -48.15 10.10 7.01
C SER A 40 -48.99 8.83 7.22
N ARG A 41 -48.41 7.71 7.62
CA ARG A 41 -49.03 6.43 7.95
C ARG A 41 -49.10 6.14 9.43
N ASN A 42 -48.90 7.15 10.24
CA ASN A 42 -48.90 7.05 11.70
C ASN A 42 -47.83 6.11 12.28
N ILE A 43 -46.70 5.97 11.56
CA ILE A 43 -45.52 5.15 11.96
C ILE A 43 -44.36 6.10 12.26
N ILE A 44 -43.73 5.93 13.43
CA ILE A 44 -42.54 6.69 13.80
C ILE A 44 -41.32 5.99 13.14
N GLY A 45 -40.85 6.57 12.05
CA GLY A 45 -39.61 6.15 11.37
C GLY A 45 -38.54 7.21 11.46
N PHE A 46 -37.27 6.80 11.50
CA PHE A 46 -36.12 7.70 11.56
C PHE A 46 -34.93 7.10 10.84
N SER A 47 -34.06 7.97 10.35
CA SER A 47 -32.76 7.55 9.77
C SER A 47 -31.74 7.31 10.86
N ALA A 48 -31.13 6.13 10.89
CA ALA A 48 -30.03 5.79 11.77
C ALA A 48 -28.75 5.55 10.98
N ILE A 49 -27.64 6.00 11.54
CA ILE A 49 -26.30 5.85 11.00
C ILE A 49 -25.45 5.10 12.01
N GLY A 50 -24.78 4.04 11.57
CA GLY A 50 -23.92 3.25 12.44
C GLY A 50 -23.10 2.23 11.65
N PHE A 51 -22.28 1.48 12.34
CA PHE A 51 -21.47 0.42 11.76
C PHE A 51 -22.08 -0.94 12.07
N GLY A 52 -22.23 -1.78 11.03
CA GLY A 52 -22.71 -3.15 11.19
C GLY A 52 -24.15 -3.29 11.67
N LEU A 53 -24.99 -2.28 11.41
CA LEU A 53 -26.42 -2.34 11.75
C LEU A 53 -27.09 -3.49 11.00
N PRO A 54 -27.84 -4.39 11.69
CA PRO A 54 -28.59 -5.46 11.05
C PRO A 54 -29.63 -4.91 10.08
N LEU A 55 -29.66 -5.43 8.86
CA LEU A 55 -30.57 -5.01 7.80
C LEU A 55 -31.71 -6.04 7.58
N THR A 56 -32.31 -6.46 8.67
CA THR A 56 -33.46 -7.37 8.65
C THR A 56 -34.55 -6.86 9.58
N ASP A 57 -35.81 -6.94 9.13
CA ASP A 57 -36.98 -6.56 9.92
C ASP A 57 -37.43 -7.66 10.89
N GLU A 58 -36.78 -8.82 10.81
CA GLU A 58 -37.05 -9.98 11.70
C GLU A 58 -36.49 -9.79 13.11
N ILE A 59 -35.55 -8.85 13.30
CA ILE A 59 -34.86 -8.62 14.57
C ILE A 59 -35.22 -7.25 15.13
N GLU A 60 -35.54 -7.20 16.41
CA GLU A 60 -35.69 -5.95 17.15
C GLU A 60 -34.35 -5.55 17.77
N LEU A 61 -33.99 -4.27 17.60
CA LEU A 61 -32.73 -3.71 18.10
C LEU A 61 -33.05 -2.75 19.26
N GLU A 62 -32.19 -2.77 20.27
CA GLU A 62 -32.12 -1.70 21.28
C GLU A 62 -30.87 -0.87 20.94
N MET A 63 -31.09 0.37 20.44
CA MET A 63 -30.03 1.28 20.02
C MET A 63 -29.78 2.35 21.08
N GLU A 64 -28.49 2.61 21.32
CA GLU A 64 -27.97 3.73 22.11
C GLU A 64 -27.18 4.67 21.19
N GLY A 65 -27.34 5.97 21.37
CA GLY A 65 -26.69 6.96 20.51
C GLY A 65 -27.27 8.35 20.75
N ARG A 66 -26.98 9.26 19.85
CA ARG A 66 -27.41 10.66 19.91
C ARG A 66 -27.98 11.16 18.58
N TRP A 67 -28.82 12.18 18.68
CA TRP A 67 -29.34 12.85 17.50
C TRP A 67 -28.34 13.87 16.99
N GLU A 68 -28.00 13.80 15.72
CA GLU A 68 -27.12 14.78 15.05
C GLU A 68 -27.87 15.38 13.86
N SER A 69 -27.76 16.72 13.70
CA SER A 69 -28.34 17.44 12.57
C SER A 69 -27.23 17.80 11.57
N GLY A 70 -27.38 17.40 10.32
CA GLY A 70 -26.42 17.63 9.24
C GLY A 70 -27.12 18.04 7.95
N GLU A 71 -26.37 18.09 6.85
CA GLU A 71 -26.87 18.49 5.51
C GLU A 71 -28.06 17.64 5.01
N HIS A 72 -28.17 16.41 5.49
CA HIS A 72 -29.27 15.47 5.11
C HIS A 72 -30.37 15.36 6.15
N GLY A 73 -30.48 16.33 7.07
CA GLY A 73 -31.49 16.36 8.13
C GLY A 73 -30.97 15.81 9.46
N THR A 74 -31.91 15.61 10.40
CA THR A 74 -31.60 15.06 11.73
C THR A 74 -31.60 13.54 11.67
N GLN A 75 -30.48 12.90 12.03
CA GLN A 75 -30.26 11.47 11.98
C GLN A 75 -29.82 10.94 13.36
N TYR A 76 -30.08 9.67 13.64
CA TYR A 76 -29.67 9.03 14.89
C TYR A 76 -28.29 8.39 14.70
N GLN A 77 -27.26 9.00 15.27
CA GLN A 77 -25.92 8.42 15.28
C GLN A 77 -25.85 7.32 16.32
N VAL A 78 -25.84 6.08 15.86
CA VAL A 78 -25.79 4.89 16.71
C VAL A 78 -24.38 4.71 17.25
N GLU A 79 -24.22 4.77 18.56
CA GLU A 79 -22.97 4.52 19.26
C GLU A 79 -22.85 3.04 19.65
N ASN A 80 -23.97 2.45 20.07
CA ASN A 80 -24.09 1.03 20.42
C ASN A 80 -25.47 0.49 20.06
N PHE A 81 -25.56 -0.80 19.79
CA PHE A 81 -26.83 -1.50 19.64
C PHE A 81 -26.73 -2.93 20.15
N MET A 82 -27.87 -3.43 20.62
CA MET A 82 -28.06 -4.83 21.01
C MET A 82 -29.25 -5.40 20.27
N GLU A 83 -29.13 -6.63 19.79
CA GLU A 83 -30.28 -7.39 19.33
C GLU A 83 -31.09 -7.82 20.53
N VAL A 84 -32.34 -7.43 20.56
CA VAL A 84 -33.25 -7.92 21.61
C VAL A 84 -33.52 -9.39 21.33
N VAL A 85 -33.09 -10.29 22.23
CA VAL A 85 -33.32 -11.72 22.08
C VAL A 85 -34.82 -11.94 21.92
N PRO A 86 -35.28 -12.52 20.83
CA PRO A 86 -36.70 -12.61 20.57
C PRO A 86 -37.38 -13.48 21.63
N ARG A 87 -38.35 -12.91 22.34
CA ARG A 87 -39.20 -13.63 23.32
C ARG A 87 -40.61 -13.91 22.79
N THR A 88 -40.85 -13.56 21.51
CA THR A 88 -42.10 -13.81 20.82
C THR A 88 -41.97 -14.96 19.84
N LYS A 89 -43.05 -15.63 19.53
CA LYS A 89 -43.09 -16.72 18.52
C LYS A 89 -42.51 -16.27 17.17
N GLU A 90 -43.01 -15.14 16.67
CA GLU A 90 -42.65 -14.58 15.38
C GLU A 90 -41.14 -14.25 15.37
N GLY A 91 -40.60 -13.65 16.43
CA GLY A 91 -39.21 -13.30 16.57
C GLY A 91 -38.28 -14.51 16.59
N ILE A 92 -38.61 -15.57 17.35
CA ILE A 92 -37.83 -16.79 17.44
C ILE A 92 -37.83 -17.53 16.08
N LEU A 93 -38.99 -17.62 15.42
CA LEU A 93 -39.09 -18.21 14.08
C LEU A 93 -38.30 -17.44 13.03
N GLY A 94 -38.38 -16.10 13.05
CA GLY A 94 -37.60 -15.23 12.17
C GLY A 94 -36.10 -15.41 12.38
N TYR A 95 -35.63 -15.40 13.62
CA TYR A 95 -34.22 -15.63 13.96
C TYR A 95 -33.69 -16.98 13.48
N LEU A 96 -34.44 -18.06 13.74
CA LEU A 96 -34.03 -19.41 13.29
C LEU A 96 -34.04 -19.55 11.78
N SER A 97 -34.93 -18.82 11.07
CA SER A 97 -35.11 -18.90 9.62
C SER A 97 -34.20 -17.98 8.82
N SER A 98 -33.53 -17.02 9.46
CA SER A 98 -32.74 -15.96 8.82
C SER A 98 -31.53 -16.46 8.03
N GLY A 99 -31.21 -17.78 8.08
CA GLY A 99 -29.99 -18.34 7.49
C GLY A 99 -28.73 -18.17 8.34
N ALA A 100 -28.81 -17.46 9.46
CA ALA A 100 -27.70 -17.28 10.40
C ALA A 100 -27.23 -18.57 11.03
N ILE A 101 -28.14 -19.57 11.17
CA ILE A 101 -27.81 -20.88 11.77
C ILE A 101 -27.79 -21.94 10.68
N LYS A 102 -26.60 -22.49 10.40
CA LYS A 102 -26.43 -23.53 9.39
C LYS A 102 -27.26 -24.78 9.77
N GLY A 103 -28.06 -25.25 8.81
CA GLY A 103 -28.86 -26.45 8.97
C GLY A 103 -30.28 -26.23 9.50
N ILE A 104 -30.69 -24.99 9.83
CA ILE A 104 -32.05 -24.65 10.17
C ILE A 104 -32.64 -23.77 9.06
N GLY A 105 -33.57 -24.33 8.29
CA GLY A 105 -34.40 -23.56 7.36
C GLY A 105 -35.80 -23.33 7.92
N PRO A 106 -36.70 -22.56 7.23
CA PRO A 106 -38.01 -22.17 7.74
C PRO A 106 -38.88 -23.34 8.27
N LYS A 107 -38.90 -24.45 7.55
CA LYS A 107 -39.64 -25.66 7.96
C LYS A 107 -39.06 -26.30 9.24
N MET A 108 -37.75 -26.32 9.37
CA MET A 108 -37.08 -26.86 10.54
C MET A 108 -37.25 -25.93 11.78
N ALA A 109 -37.17 -24.62 11.55
CA ALA A 109 -37.42 -23.60 12.57
C ALA A 109 -38.84 -23.75 13.17
N ASP A 110 -39.87 -23.91 12.35
CA ASP A 110 -41.24 -24.15 12.80
C ASP A 110 -41.36 -25.46 13.60
N THR A 111 -40.70 -26.53 13.17
CA THR A 111 -40.67 -27.80 13.86
C THR A 111 -40.00 -27.71 15.23
N ILE A 112 -38.89 -27.01 15.32
CA ILE A 112 -38.15 -26.74 16.58
C ILE A 112 -39.02 -25.93 17.53
N PHE A 113 -39.61 -24.83 17.03
CA PHE A 113 -40.43 -23.97 17.83
C PHE A 113 -41.72 -24.64 18.35
N ARG A 114 -42.40 -25.48 17.53
CA ARG A 114 -43.56 -26.24 17.98
C ARG A 114 -43.25 -27.19 19.12
N LYS A 115 -42.03 -27.68 19.20
CA LYS A 115 -41.63 -28.62 20.26
C LYS A 115 -41.19 -27.92 21.56
N PHE A 116 -40.45 -26.82 21.44
CA PHE A 116 -39.80 -26.17 22.57
C PHE A 116 -40.40 -24.78 22.92
N GLY A 117 -41.25 -24.23 22.05
CA GLY A 117 -41.92 -22.96 22.27
C GLY A 117 -40.94 -21.80 22.52
N LEU A 118 -41.26 -20.95 23.49
CA LEU A 118 -40.42 -19.81 23.87
C LEU A 118 -39.08 -20.19 24.50
N GLN A 119 -38.90 -21.43 24.94
CA GLN A 119 -37.65 -21.94 25.53
C GLN A 119 -36.66 -22.43 24.45
N THR A 120 -36.98 -22.30 23.16
CA THR A 120 -36.17 -22.80 22.06
C THR A 120 -34.71 -22.30 22.11
N LEU A 121 -34.50 -21.01 22.30
CA LEU A 121 -33.16 -20.42 22.35
C LEU A 121 -32.39 -20.83 23.59
N GLU A 122 -33.05 -20.92 24.73
CA GLU A 122 -32.48 -21.40 26.00
C GLU A 122 -32.03 -22.86 25.89
N ILE A 123 -32.84 -23.70 25.24
CA ILE A 123 -32.48 -25.11 24.98
C ILE A 123 -31.29 -25.21 24.00
N MET A 124 -31.25 -24.38 22.95
CA MET A 124 -30.12 -24.38 22.03
C MET A 124 -28.81 -23.94 22.72
N GLU A 125 -28.87 -23.09 23.69
CA GLU A 125 -27.76 -22.59 24.48
C GLU A 125 -27.28 -23.56 25.55
N ASN A 126 -28.23 -24.04 26.41
CA ASN A 126 -27.88 -24.79 27.60
C ASN A 126 -28.02 -26.31 27.47
N ASN A 127 -28.84 -26.78 26.51
CA ASN A 127 -29.18 -28.21 26.40
C ASN A 127 -29.41 -28.65 24.92
N PRO A 128 -28.47 -28.38 24.01
CA PRO A 128 -28.64 -28.60 22.57
C PRO A 128 -28.94 -30.08 22.20
N GLN A 129 -28.59 -31.02 23.05
CA GLN A 129 -28.89 -32.45 22.89
C GLN A 129 -30.41 -32.72 22.75
N GLU A 130 -31.25 -31.87 23.33
CA GLU A 130 -32.70 -31.99 23.20
C GLU A 130 -33.21 -31.87 21.76
N LEU A 131 -32.42 -31.19 20.89
CA LEU A 131 -32.72 -31.06 19.46
C LEU A 131 -32.68 -32.42 18.72
N LEU A 132 -31.95 -33.40 19.24
CA LEU A 132 -31.93 -34.78 18.67
C LEU A 132 -33.30 -35.46 18.70
N LYS A 133 -34.19 -35.01 19.62
CA LYS A 133 -35.56 -35.50 19.71
C LYS A 133 -36.46 -35.03 18.55
N ILE A 134 -35.89 -34.23 17.61
CA ILE A 134 -36.61 -33.70 16.44
C ILE A 134 -36.25 -34.53 15.22
N ARG A 135 -37.27 -35.06 14.54
CA ARG A 135 -37.09 -35.82 13.32
C ARG A 135 -36.40 -34.96 12.25
N GLY A 136 -35.22 -35.43 11.76
CA GLY A 136 -34.43 -34.73 10.74
C GLY A 136 -33.23 -33.93 11.29
N ILE A 137 -32.97 -34.04 12.61
CA ILE A 137 -31.73 -33.56 13.25
C ILE A 137 -30.92 -34.82 13.64
N SER A 138 -29.84 -35.09 12.93
CA SER A 138 -28.84 -36.09 13.26
C SER A 138 -27.73 -35.47 14.13
N GLU A 139 -26.92 -36.31 14.78
CA GLU A 139 -25.74 -35.86 15.55
C GLU A 139 -24.83 -34.94 14.75
N LYS A 140 -24.55 -35.28 13.47
CA LYS A 140 -23.75 -34.44 12.56
C LYS A 140 -24.40 -33.07 12.30
N LYS A 141 -25.73 -33.06 12.16
CA LYS A 141 -26.49 -31.82 11.94
C LYS A 141 -26.58 -31.00 13.23
N LEU A 142 -26.75 -31.66 14.38
CA LEU A 142 -26.71 -31.01 15.67
C LEU A 142 -25.35 -30.32 15.90
N ALA A 143 -24.24 -31.00 15.64
CA ALA A 143 -22.90 -30.41 15.75
C ALA A 143 -22.76 -29.14 14.89
N ALA A 144 -23.24 -29.15 13.66
CA ALA A 144 -23.21 -27.98 12.77
C ALA A 144 -24.11 -26.83 13.28
N ILE A 145 -25.28 -27.14 13.84
CA ILE A 145 -26.20 -26.16 14.44
C ILE A 145 -25.54 -25.51 15.66
N VAL A 146 -25.01 -26.30 16.58
CA VAL A 146 -24.36 -25.83 17.82
C VAL A 146 -23.13 -24.97 17.50
N GLU A 147 -22.30 -25.41 16.57
CA GLU A 147 -21.12 -24.66 16.13
C GLU A 147 -21.53 -23.31 15.51
N SER A 148 -22.52 -23.31 14.61
CA SER A 148 -22.98 -22.09 13.95
C SER A 148 -23.66 -21.13 14.91
N TYR A 149 -24.49 -21.64 15.85
CA TYR A 149 -25.15 -20.85 16.89
C TYR A 149 -24.13 -20.22 17.83
N GLY A 150 -23.15 -21.00 18.30
CA GLY A 150 -22.08 -20.51 19.17
C GLY A 150 -21.23 -19.43 18.52
N LYS A 151 -20.84 -19.61 17.24
CA LYS A 151 -20.11 -18.58 16.48
C LYS A 151 -20.88 -17.28 16.36
N ASN A 152 -22.17 -17.33 16.12
CA ASN A 152 -23.03 -16.15 16.03
C ASN A 152 -23.19 -15.43 17.38
N GLN A 153 -23.24 -16.18 18.48
CA GLN A 153 -23.29 -15.62 19.82
C GLN A 153 -21.99 -14.89 20.15
N VAL A 154 -20.83 -15.53 19.94
CA VAL A 154 -19.50 -14.93 20.15
C VAL A 154 -19.31 -13.69 19.27
N PHE A 155 -19.73 -13.76 18.00
CA PHE A 155 -19.66 -12.60 17.09
C PHE A 155 -20.46 -11.41 17.61
N ARG A 156 -21.71 -11.62 18.09
CA ARG A 156 -22.55 -10.55 18.64
C ARG A 156 -21.95 -9.94 19.91
N GLU A 157 -21.45 -10.78 20.81
CA GLU A 157 -20.82 -10.31 22.05
C GLU A 157 -19.59 -9.46 21.74
N LEU A 158 -18.76 -9.89 20.79
CA LEU A 158 -17.60 -9.14 20.33
C LEU A 158 -17.99 -7.82 19.68
N MET A 159 -19.00 -7.81 18.80
CA MET A 159 -19.48 -6.60 18.16
C MET A 159 -19.96 -5.57 19.17
N THR A 160 -20.75 -6.02 20.17
CA THR A 160 -21.23 -5.15 21.24
C THR A 160 -20.09 -4.58 22.07
N PHE A 161 -19.13 -5.42 22.47
CA PHE A 161 -17.99 -5.00 23.28
C PHE A 161 -17.04 -4.06 22.52
N LEU A 162 -16.82 -4.30 21.23
CA LEU A 162 -15.85 -3.57 20.41
C LEU A 162 -16.45 -2.36 19.67
N ALA A 163 -17.77 -2.16 19.71
CA ALA A 163 -18.44 -1.03 19.06
C ALA A 163 -17.89 0.36 19.46
N PRO A 164 -17.59 0.66 20.75
CA PRO A 164 -17.03 1.95 21.15
C PRO A 164 -15.67 2.26 20.49
N PHE A 165 -14.93 1.22 20.09
CA PHE A 165 -13.61 1.32 19.46
C PHE A 165 -13.69 1.40 17.93
N LYS A 166 -14.88 1.51 17.35
CA LYS A 166 -15.11 1.57 15.89
C LYS A 166 -14.50 0.36 15.15
N VAL A 167 -14.54 -0.81 15.76
CA VAL A 167 -14.08 -2.07 15.17
C VAL A 167 -15.16 -2.58 14.21
N THR A 168 -14.78 -2.81 12.96
CA THR A 168 -15.70 -3.23 11.90
C THR A 168 -16.04 -4.72 12.00
N PRO A 169 -17.20 -5.18 11.45
CA PRO A 169 -17.56 -6.59 11.38
C PRO A 169 -16.49 -7.48 10.74
N LYS A 170 -15.82 -6.97 9.69
CA LYS A 170 -14.69 -7.66 9.04
C LYS A 170 -13.55 -7.94 10.01
N LYS A 171 -13.21 -6.97 10.86
CA LYS A 171 -12.17 -7.14 11.89
C LYS A 171 -12.61 -8.12 12.99
N VAL A 172 -13.88 -8.11 13.40
CA VAL A 172 -14.41 -9.08 14.34
C VAL A 172 -14.33 -10.51 13.77
N ASN A 173 -14.67 -10.69 12.49
CA ASN A 173 -14.50 -11.98 11.82
C ASN A 173 -13.04 -12.45 11.79
N MET A 174 -12.06 -11.52 11.65
CA MET A 174 -10.64 -11.85 11.72
C MET A 174 -10.23 -12.32 13.13
N ILE A 175 -10.77 -11.69 14.19
CA ILE A 175 -10.58 -12.14 15.57
C ILE A 175 -11.10 -13.57 15.74
N LEU A 176 -12.33 -13.82 15.28
CA LEU A 176 -12.96 -15.14 15.37
C LEU A 176 -12.20 -16.21 14.56
N LYS A 177 -11.71 -15.86 13.37
CA LYS A 177 -10.89 -16.78 12.56
C LYS A 177 -9.61 -17.17 13.30
N LYS A 178 -9.02 -16.25 14.07
CA LYS A 178 -7.74 -16.48 14.77
C LYS A 178 -7.89 -17.16 16.13
N PHE A 179 -8.88 -16.76 16.90
CA PHE A 179 -9.03 -17.20 18.30
C PHE A 179 -10.27 -18.06 18.56
N GLY A 180 -11.16 -18.19 17.59
CA GLY A 180 -12.36 -19.01 17.72
C GLY A 180 -13.25 -18.59 18.90
N ASN A 181 -13.73 -19.55 19.65
CA ASN A 181 -14.62 -19.34 20.81
C ASN A 181 -13.92 -18.67 22.01
N GLU A 182 -12.59 -18.70 22.07
CA GLU A 182 -11.83 -18.03 23.15
C GLU A 182 -11.72 -16.51 22.95
N SER A 183 -12.22 -15.99 21.83
CA SER A 183 -12.08 -14.58 21.47
C SER A 183 -12.57 -13.62 22.55
N VAL A 184 -13.70 -13.91 23.21
CA VAL A 184 -14.27 -13.05 24.28
C VAL A 184 -13.36 -13.05 25.50
N ASP A 185 -12.88 -14.22 25.92
CA ASP A 185 -11.99 -14.36 27.08
C ASP A 185 -10.66 -13.64 26.83
N ILE A 186 -10.10 -13.81 25.63
CA ILE A 186 -8.85 -13.14 25.22
C ILE A 186 -9.02 -11.62 25.26
N ILE A 187 -10.12 -11.08 24.74
CA ILE A 187 -10.33 -9.63 24.74
C ILE A 187 -10.50 -9.08 26.16
N ARG A 188 -11.19 -9.80 27.03
CA ARG A 188 -11.42 -9.34 28.41
C ARG A 188 -10.19 -9.43 29.29
N HIS A 189 -9.37 -10.48 29.15
CA HIS A 189 -8.30 -10.76 30.09
C HIS A 189 -6.89 -10.58 29.48
N ARG A 190 -6.75 -10.67 28.15
CA ARG A 190 -5.48 -10.57 27.42
C ARG A 190 -5.60 -9.73 26.16
N PRO A 191 -6.18 -8.51 26.21
CA PRO A 191 -6.52 -7.71 25.01
C PRO A 191 -5.33 -7.43 24.10
N TYR A 192 -4.12 -7.35 24.62
CA TYR A 192 -2.91 -7.09 23.85
C TYR A 192 -2.56 -8.21 22.85
N MET A 193 -3.15 -9.41 22.98
CA MET A 193 -3.04 -10.46 21.96
C MET A 193 -3.71 -10.06 20.64
N LEU A 194 -4.63 -9.09 20.65
CA LEU A 194 -5.22 -8.54 19.42
C LEU A 194 -4.20 -7.87 18.49
N SER A 195 -3.04 -7.44 19.00
CA SER A 195 -1.95 -6.90 18.17
C SER A 195 -1.47 -7.89 17.11
N ALA A 196 -1.69 -9.19 17.33
CA ALA A 196 -1.37 -10.24 16.37
C ALA A 196 -2.46 -10.44 15.29
N VAL A 197 -3.57 -9.71 15.33
CA VAL A 197 -4.64 -9.76 14.31
C VAL A 197 -4.41 -8.64 13.29
N LYS A 198 -4.34 -8.99 12.01
CA LYS A 198 -4.15 -8.01 10.92
C LYS A 198 -5.19 -6.88 11.02
N GLY A 199 -4.73 -5.64 10.98
CA GLY A 199 -5.61 -4.46 11.04
C GLY A 199 -5.90 -3.91 12.45
N PHE A 200 -5.37 -4.52 13.51
CA PHE A 200 -5.42 -3.96 14.87
C PHE A 200 -4.11 -3.24 15.19
N GLY A 201 -4.16 -1.91 15.17
CA GLY A 201 -3.04 -1.08 15.62
C GLY A 201 -2.99 -0.99 17.15
N PHE A 202 -1.78 -0.81 17.69
CA PHE A 202 -1.54 -0.72 19.14
C PHE A 202 -2.47 0.28 19.84
N LEU A 203 -2.70 1.46 19.27
CA LEU A 203 -3.56 2.48 19.90
C LEU A 203 -5.00 2.01 20.12
N THR A 204 -5.56 1.24 19.18
CA THR A 204 -6.89 0.64 19.33
C THR A 204 -6.87 -0.44 20.39
N VAL A 205 -5.85 -1.30 20.38
CA VAL A 205 -5.68 -2.38 21.36
C VAL A 205 -5.45 -1.83 22.77
N ASP A 206 -4.68 -0.76 22.91
CA ASP A 206 -4.43 -0.09 24.19
C ASP A 206 -5.70 0.56 24.74
N ALA A 207 -6.52 1.17 23.90
CA ALA A 207 -7.81 1.70 24.32
C ALA A 207 -8.73 0.58 24.85
N ILE A 208 -8.76 -0.58 24.19
CA ILE A 208 -9.50 -1.78 24.66
C ILE A 208 -8.91 -2.27 25.99
N GLY A 209 -7.59 -2.40 26.09
CA GLY A 209 -6.91 -2.87 27.30
C GLY A 209 -7.17 -1.98 28.52
N ARG A 210 -7.17 -0.67 28.33
CA ARG A 210 -7.50 0.29 29.39
C ARG A 210 -8.95 0.15 29.87
N GLN A 211 -9.89 -0.10 28.97
CA GLN A 211 -11.28 -0.37 29.35
C GLN A 211 -11.44 -1.70 30.08
N CYS A 212 -10.64 -2.70 29.77
CA CYS A 212 -10.60 -3.98 30.49
C CYS A 212 -9.87 -3.89 31.84
N CYS A 213 -9.48 -2.70 32.30
CA CYS A 213 -8.76 -2.47 33.55
C CYS A 213 -7.45 -3.26 33.66
N CYS A 214 -6.78 -3.52 32.54
CA CYS A 214 -5.44 -4.12 32.54
C CYS A 214 -4.43 -3.20 33.24
N ALA A 215 -3.42 -3.79 33.88
CA ALA A 215 -2.36 -3.03 34.53
C ALA A 215 -1.65 -2.13 33.51
N LEU A 216 -1.47 -0.86 33.85
CA LEU A 216 -0.85 0.11 32.93
C LEU A 216 0.62 -0.20 32.62
N ASN A 217 1.29 -0.92 33.50
CA ASN A 217 2.66 -1.42 33.33
C ASN A 217 2.72 -2.90 32.90
N ASP A 218 1.62 -3.44 32.36
CA ASP A 218 1.60 -4.81 31.84
C ASP A 218 2.71 -5.01 30.79
N PRO A 219 3.55 -6.02 30.92
CA PRO A 219 4.60 -6.32 29.94
C PRO A 219 4.10 -6.55 28.51
N MET A 220 2.89 -7.08 28.33
CA MET A 220 2.30 -7.25 27.00
C MET A 220 1.90 -5.90 26.40
N ARG A 221 1.42 -4.96 27.20
CA ARG A 221 1.15 -3.59 26.78
C ARG A 221 2.43 -2.91 26.29
N ILE A 222 3.50 -2.98 27.08
CA ILE A 222 4.80 -2.39 26.75
C ILE A 222 5.38 -3.05 25.48
N SER A 223 5.31 -4.37 25.37
CA SER A 223 5.73 -5.11 24.18
C SER A 223 4.96 -4.68 22.92
N GLY A 224 3.63 -4.54 23.02
CA GLY A 224 2.78 -4.05 21.93
C GLY A 224 3.14 -2.62 21.52
N CYS A 225 3.48 -1.75 22.47
CA CYS A 225 3.95 -0.38 22.22
C CYS A 225 5.29 -0.38 21.46
N ILE A 226 6.27 -1.18 21.90
CA ILE A 226 7.57 -1.32 21.23
C ILE A 226 7.35 -1.81 19.80
N GLY A 227 6.52 -2.84 19.59
CA GLY A 227 6.17 -3.32 18.26
C GLY A 227 5.52 -2.25 17.38
N HIS A 228 4.68 -1.39 17.95
CA HIS A 228 4.09 -0.25 17.25
C HIS A 228 5.15 0.77 16.82
N ILE A 229 6.08 1.14 17.70
CA ILE A 229 7.18 2.06 17.41
C ILE A 229 8.06 1.50 16.27
N MET A 230 8.42 0.23 16.34
CA MET A 230 9.23 -0.41 15.29
C MET A 230 8.48 -0.48 13.94
N ASN A 231 7.18 -0.79 13.96
CA ASN A 231 6.36 -0.78 12.75
C ASN A 231 6.19 0.63 12.18
N GLN A 232 6.11 1.66 13.02
CA GLN A 232 6.07 3.04 12.57
C GLN A 232 7.41 3.45 11.94
N ALA A 233 8.52 3.09 12.55
CA ALA A 233 9.86 3.30 11.99
C ALA A 233 10.01 2.67 10.60
N MET A 234 9.52 1.44 10.41
CA MET A 234 9.51 0.78 9.09
C MET A 234 8.71 1.56 8.04
N LYS A 235 7.53 2.09 8.41
CA LYS A 235 6.72 2.92 7.50
C LYS A 235 7.41 4.23 7.13
N GLU A 236 8.27 4.74 8.00
CA GLU A 236 9.12 5.91 7.77
C GLU A 236 10.40 5.57 6.99
N GLY A 237 10.62 4.29 6.70
CA GLY A 237 11.75 3.79 5.91
C GLY A 237 12.96 3.35 6.71
N HIS A 238 12.89 3.31 8.05
CA HIS A 238 13.98 2.87 8.92
C HIS A 238 14.00 1.35 9.09
N LEU A 239 15.18 0.74 9.12
CA LEU A 239 15.34 -0.68 9.47
C LEU A 239 15.52 -0.88 10.97
N PHE A 240 16.06 0.11 11.68
CA PHE A 240 16.26 0.09 13.13
C PHE A 240 15.94 1.44 13.75
N LYS A 241 15.81 1.45 15.06
CA LYS A 241 15.82 2.68 15.89
C LYS A 241 16.90 2.58 16.96
N GLN A 242 17.37 3.75 17.40
CA GLN A 242 18.29 3.80 18.55
C GLN A 242 17.52 3.44 19.83
N ARG A 243 18.16 2.70 20.71
CA ARG A 243 17.57 2.22 21.97
C ARG A 243 16.96 3.35 22.80
N GLN A 244 17.65 4.47 22.91
CA GLN A 244 17.16 5.63 23.68
C GLN A 244 15.92 6.25 23.05
N GLU A 245 15.81 6.28 21.72
CA GLU A 245 14.62 6.76 21.01
C GLU A 245 13.42 5.86 21.28
N VAL A 246 13.62 4.51 21.20
CA VAL A 246 12.53 3.55 21.47
C VAL A 246 12.04 3.70 22.91
N ILE A 247 12.94 3.84 23.90
CA ILE A 247 12.56 4.03 25.29
C ILE A 247 11.79 5.33 25.48
N ARG A 248 12.28 6.45 24.95
CA ARG A 248 11.64 7.76 25.05
C ARG A 248 10.24 7.74 24.44
N GLU A 249 10.10 7.26 23.21
CA GLU A 249 8.80 7.18 22.52
C GLU A 249 7.83 6.24 23.23
N ALA A 250 8.32 5.10 23.75
CA ALA A 250 7.50 4.20 24.54
C ALA A 250 6.96 4.87 25.80
N LEU A 251 7.80 5.61 26.55
CA LEU A 251 7.36 6.35 27.72
C LEU A 251 6.35 7.44 27.40
N GLU A 252 6.54 8.18 26.28
CA GLU A 252 5.61 9.19 25.80
C GLU A 252 4.24 8.60 25.45
N ILE A 253 4.21 7.45 24.75
CA ILE A 253 2.96 6.79 24.33
C ILE A 253 2.25 6.15 25.52
N LEU A 254 2.99 5.41 26.35
CA LEU A 254 2.43 4.60 27.43
C LEU A 254 1.93 5.45 28.61
N ASN A 255 2.54 6.60 28.87
CA ASN A 255 2.14 7.52 29.92
C ASN A 255 1.25 8.69 29.41
N ARG A 256 0.88 8.70 28.12
CA ARG A 256 0.00 9.72 27.58
C ARG A 256 -1.32 9.79 28.35
N ASP A 257 -1.75 11.01 28.66
CA ASP A 257 -3.00 11.32 29.35
C ASP A 257 -3.08 10.79 30.82
N LEU A 258 -1.95 10.42 31.40
CA LEU A 258 -1.87 10.01 32.80
C LEU A 258 -1.36 11.16 33.68
N GLN A 259 -1.97 11.33 34.84
CA GLN A 259 -1.52 12.32 35.83
C GLN A 259 -0.22 11.91 36.53
N VAL A 260 0.06 10.60 36.62
CA VAL A 260 1.24 10.01 37.24
C VAL A 260 1.85 9.01 36.25
N MET A 261 3.16 8.99 36.14
CA MET A 261 3.87 7.99 35.32
C MET A 261 3.59 6.58 35.85
N ALA A 262 2.91 5.79 35.02
CA ALA A 262 2.60 4.39 35.35
C ALA A 262 3.64 3.40 34.82
N VAL A 263 4.41 3.81 33.80
CA VAL A 263 5.48 3.00 33.20
C VAL A 263 6.80 3.75 33.31
N SER A 264 7.79 3.09 33.88
CA SER A 264 9.15 3.61 34.03
C SER A 264 10.08 3.15 32.90
N GLU A 265 11.24 3.81 32.77
CA GLU A 265 12.31 3.38 31.85
C GLU A 265 12.81 1.95 32.17
N GLN A 266 12.81 1.59 33.45
CA GLN A 266 13.18 0.26 33.90
C GLN A 266 12.21 -0.81 33.40
N ASP A 267 10.89 -0.54 33.42
CA ASP A 267 9.88 -1.46 32.89
C ASP A 267 10.07 -1.68 31.39
N VAL A 268 10.29 -0.62 30.61
CA VAL A 268 10.55 -0.70 29.17
C VAL A 268 11.82 -1.49 28.90
N SER A 269 12.91 -1.24 29.65
CA SER A 269 14.20 -1.93 29.50
C SER A 269 14.09 -3.42 29.81
N GLN A 270 13.33 -3.80 30.82
CA GLN A 270 13.06 -5.21 31.13
C GLN A 270 12.28 -5.92 30.03
N VAL A 271 11.30 -5.26 29.43
CA VAL A 271 10.53 -5.83 28.31
C VAL A 271 11.40 -5.95 27.06
N LEU A 272 12.22 -4.95 26.74
CA LEU A 272 13.20 -5.04 25.65
C LEU A 272 14.12 -6.26 25.83
N TYR A 273 14.65 -6.48 27.02
CA TYR A 273 15.48 -7.66 27.30
C TYR A 273 14.71 -8.98 27.07
N ARG A 274 13.43 -9.06 27.50
CA ARG A 274 12.60 -10.24 27.24
C ARG A 274 12.37 -10.47 25.75
N LEU A 275 12.11 -9.41 24.96
CA LEU A 275 11.91 -9.51 23.52
C LEU A 275 13.16 -10.01 22.80
N VAL A 276 14.36 -9.66 23.28
CA VAL A 276 15.64 -10.21 22.79
C VAL A 276 15.73 -11.70 23.08
N LEU A 277 15.43 -12.12 24.33
CA LEU A 277 15.44 -13.55 24.69
C LEU A 277 14.43 -14.37 23.89
N GLN A 278 13.29 -13.78 23.54
CA GLN A 278 12.25 -14.41 22.70
C GLN A 278 12.59 -14.37 21.20
N LYS A 279 13.72 -13.80 20.82
CA LYS A 279 14.12 -13.58 19.42
C LYS A 279 13.08 -12.80 18.59
N SER A 280 12.34 -11.89 19.22
CA SER A 280 11.38 -11.03 18.54
C SER A 280 12.04 -9.76 18.00
N ILE A 281 13.10 -9.31 18.67
CA ILE A 281 13.95 -8.19 18.27
C ILE A 281 15.43 -8.58 18.41
N VAL A 282 16.28 -7.86 17.68
CA VAL A 282 17.73 -7.93 17.82
C VAL A 282 18.25 -6.58 18.29
N VAL A 283 19.14 -6.59 19.26
CA VAL A 283 19.88 -5.41 19.71
C VAL A 283 21.33 -5.60 19.33
N GLU A 284 21.81 -4.77 18.43
CA GLU A 284 23.19 -4.73 18.00
C GLU A 284 23.77 -3.38 18.39
N GLU A 285 24.70 -3.36 19.36
CA GLU A 285 25.14 -2.12 20.02
C GLU A 285 23.93 -1.38 20.63
N GLU A 286 23.61 -0.18 20.14
CA GLU A 286 22.44 0.61 20.56
C GLU A 286 21.28 0.59 19.52
N ARG A 287 21.38 -0.26 18.48
CA ARG A 287 20.39 -0.37 17.39
C ARG A 287 19.40 -1.47 17.70
N ILE A 288 18.12 -1.15 17.72
CA ILE A 288 17.02 -2.12 17.87
C ILE A 288 16.39 -2.39 16.52
N TYR A 289 16.43 -3.64 16.10
CA TYR A 289 15.80 -4.15 14.87
C TYR A 289 14.66 -5.10 15.22
N SER A 290 13.67 -5.23 14.33
CA SER A 290 12.91 -6.48 14.29
C SER A 290 13.81 -7.59 13.76
N ILE A 291 13.54 -8.84 14.14
CA ILE A 291 14.37 -9.98 13.70
C ILE A 291 14.45 -10.03 12.17
N ARG A 292 13.32 -9.82 11.48
CA ARG A 292 13.24 -9.88 10.03
C ARG A 292 14.14 -8.84 9.35
N GLN A 293 14.07 -7.56 9.76
CA GLN A 293 14.90 -6.51 9.16
C GLN A 293 16.39 -6.76 9.40
N TYR A 294 16.74 -7.24 10.57
CA TYR A 294 18.13 -7.60 10.88
C TYR A 294 18.66 -8.71 9.97
N GLU A 295 17.87 -9.77 9.80
CA GLU A 295 18.24 -10.90 8.94
C GLU A 295 18.30 -10.48 7.46
N GLU A 296 17.31 -9.74 6.97
CA GLU A 296 17.28 -9.26 5.59
C GLU A 296 18.50 -8.37 5.28
N GLU A 297 18.84 -7.39 6.13
CA GLU A 297 20.01 -6.52 5.93
C GLU A 297 21.32 -7.29 6.00
N THR A 298 21.48 -8.14 7.02
CA THR A 298 22.71 -8.91 7.27
C THR A 298 22.98 -9.92 6.17
N GLN A 299 21.96 -10.69 5.77
CA GLN A 299 22.11 -11.71 4.73
C GLN A 299 22.32 -11.07 3.35
N THR A 300 21.63 -9.97 3.04
CA THR A 300 21.86 -9.23 1.79
C THR A 300 23.29 -8.72 1.71
N ALA A 301 23.81 -8.12 2.76
CA ALA A 301 25.20 -7.67 2.82
C ALA A 301 26.20 -8.83 2.61
N SER A 302 25.97 -9.96 3.28
CA SER A 302 26.79 -11.17 3.13
C SER A 302 26.78 -11.71 1.68
N MET A 303 25.60 -11.81 1.06
CA MET A 303 25.46 -12.29 -0.33
C MET A 303 26.17 -11.37 -1.33
N ILE A 304 26.05 -10.06 -1.17
CA ILE A 304 26.72 -9.09 -2.02
C ILE A 304 28.25 -9.16 -1.84
N ALA A 305 28.74 -9.21 -0.59
CA ALA A 305 30.14 -9.33 -0.29
C ALA A 305 30.79 -10.56 -0.93
N ARG A 306 30.12 -11.73 -0.86
CA ARG A 306 30.58 -12.96 -1.51
C ARG A 306 30.62 -12.80 -3.03
N ARG A 307 29.61 -12.17 -3.63
CA ARG A 307 29.55 -11.92 -5.08
C ARG A 307 30.67 -11.02 -5.55
N LEU A 308 31.06 -10.02 -4.79
CA LEU A 308 32.18 -9.12 -5.12
C LEU A 308 33.54 -9.84 -5.18
N LEU A 309 33.69 -10.97 -4.49
CA LEU A 309 34.90 -11.80 -4.52
C LEU A 309 34.93 -12.78 -5.71
N GLU A 310 33.82 -12.95 -6.42
CA GLU A 310 33.78 -13.79 -7.61
C GLU A 310 34.54 -13.17 -8.75
N LYS A 311 35.31 -13.99 -9.47
CA LYS A 311 36.06 -13.56 -10.67
C LYS A 311 35.25 -13.89 -11.91
N PRO A 312 34.66 -12.91 -12.58
CA PRO A 312 33.92 -13.15 -13.82
C PRO A 312 34.88 -13.56 -14.93
N VAL A 313 34.37 -14.32 -15.89
CA VAL A 313 35.11 -14.63 -17.09
C VAL A 313 35.30 -13.32 -17.86
N LEU A 314 36.56 -12.96 -18.10
CA LEU A 314 36.91 -11.79 -18.89
C LEU A 314 36.65 -12.07 -20.37
N LEU A 315 35.85 -11.23 -21.00
CA LEU A 315 35.46 -11.34 -22.39
C LEU A 315 36.12 -10.19 -23.20
N SER A 316 36.62 -10.51 -24.39
CA SER A 316 37.05 -9.48 -25.33
C SER A 316 35.83 -8.89 -26.01
N ILE A 317 35.37 -7.73 -25.56
CA ILE A 317 34.09 -7.12 -25.98
C ILE A 317 34.28 -6.06 -27.09
N GLU A 318 35.48 -5.59 -27.36
CA GLU A 318 35.74 -4.44 -28.26
C GLU A 318 35.19 -4.65 -29.68
N PRO A 319 35.42 -5.81 -30.34
CA PRO A 319 34.86 -6.03 -31.68
C PRO A 319 33.33 -5.98 -31.69
N GLU A 320 32.70 -6.58 -30.69
CA GLU A 320 31.22 -6.61 -30.60
C GLU A 320 30.67 -5.26 -30.18
N LEU A 321 31.40 -4.45 -29.40
CA LEU A 321 31.02 -3.08 -29.06
C LEU A 321 30.95 -2.18 -30.29
N GLU A 322 31.95 -2.27 -31.17
CA GLU A 322 31.96 -1.53 -32.47
C GLU A 322 30.83 -2.00 -33.38
N LYS A 323 30.62 -3.32 -33.46
CA LYS A 323 29.56 -3.93 -34.25
C LYS A 323 28.17 -3.55 -33.73
N ALA A 324 27.98 -3.56 -32.42
CA ALA A 324 26.74 -3.15 -31.78
C ALA A 324 26.38 -1.69 -32.15
N GLN A 325 27.34 -0.77 -32.06
CA GLN A 325 27.11 0.64 -32.41
C GLN A 325 26.67 0.79 -33.88
N LYS A 326 27.30 0.06 -34.80
CA LYS A 326 26.94 0.07 -36.21
C LYS A 326 25.59 -0.53 -36.49
N THR A 327 25.29 -1.71 -35.89
CA THR A 327 24.04 -2.43 -36.11
C THR A 327 22.84 -1.69 -35.53
N LEU A 328 22.98 -1.12 -34.34
CA LEU A 328 21.93 -0.40 -33.66
C LEU A 328 21.79 1.07 -34.07
N GLY A 329 22.72 1.59 -34.93
CA GLY A 329 22.75 2.98 -35.30
C GLY A 329 23.01 3.94 -34.14
N ILE A 330 23.77 3.49 -33.12
CA ILE A 330 24.02 4.20 -31.88
C ILE A 330 25.47 4.63 -31.80
N THR A 331 25.74 5.87 -31.42
CA THR A 331 27.09 6.33 -31.10
C THR A 331 27.19 6.57 -29.59
N LEU A 332 28.03 5.79 -28.92
CA LEU A 332 28.26 5.91 -27.49
C LEU A 332 29.38 6.92 -27.18
N SER A 333 29.18 7.71 -26.11
CA SER A 333 30.27 8.51 -25.53
C SER A 333 31.33 7.61 -24.88
N GLU A 334 32.50 8.14 -24.57
CA GLU A 334 33.53 7.39 -23.87
C GLU A 334 33.09 6.89 -22.48
N THR A 335 32.35 7.71 -21.74
CA THR A 335 31.78 7.29 -20.48
C THR A 335 30.82 6.11 -20.66
N GLN A 336 29.97 6.13 -21.70
CA GLN A 336 29.05 5.04 -22.00
C GLN A 336 29.78 3.76 -22.43
N LYS A 337 30.86 3.88 -23.25
CA LYS A 337 31.70 2.73 -23.61
C LYS A 337 32.41 2.14 -22.41
N GLN A 338 32.94 2.99 -21.50
CA GLN A 338 33.52 2.53 -20.21
C GLN A 338 32.49 1.81 -19.35
N THR A 339 31.25 2.28 -19.34
CA THR A 339 30.14 1.62 -18.64
C THR A 339 29.91 0.21 -19.18
N VAL A 340 29.90 0.03 -20.50
CA VAL A 340 29.76 -1.30 -21.11
C VAL A 340 30.93 -2.20 -20.70
N ARG A 341 32.16 -1.70 -20.74
CA ARG A 341 33.37 -2.46 -20.30
C ARG A 341 33.23 -2.87 -18.81
N MET A 342 32.83 -1.95 -17.96
CA MET A 342 32.63 -2.19 -16.53
C MET A 342 31.67 -3.35 -16.28
N VAL A 343 30.53 -3.36 -16.97
CA VAL A 343 29.51 -4.41 -16.79
C VAL A 343 30.05 -5.80 -17.17
N PHE A 344 30.88 -5.92 -18.18
CA PHE A 344 31.46 -7.21 -18.56
C PHE A 344 32.69 -7.59 -17.73
N ALA A 345 33.32 -6.64 -17.04
CA ALA A 345 34.48 -6.88 -16.19
C ALA A 345 34.13 -7.30 -14.74
N HIS A 346 32.88 -7.10 -14.29
CA HIS A 346 32.50 -7.32 -12.89
C HIS A 346 31.24 -8.18 -12.73
N PRO A 347 31.10 -8.94 -11.63
CA PRO A 347 29.94 -9.79 -11.38
C PRO A 347 28.69 -8.99 -10.98
N ILE A 348 28.89 -7.78 -10.46
CA ILE A 348 27.84 -6.82 -10.11
C ILE A 348 28.32 -5.41 -10.45
N SER A 349 27.45 -4.59 -11.01
CA SER A 349 27.73 -3.21 -11.42
C SER A 349 26.53 -2.31 -11.27
N ILE A 350 26.76 -1.01 -11.11
CA ILE A 350 25.72 0.00 -10.96
C ILE A 350 25.85 1.07 -12.04
N ILE A 351 24.72 1.40 -12.67
CA ILE A 351 24.58 2.58 -13.52
C ILE A 351 23.60 3.53 -12.82
N THR A 352 24.04 4.74 -12.51
CA THR A 352 23.17 5.79 -11.96
C THR A 352 23.20 7.02 -12.85
N GLY A 353 22.07 7.71 -12.96
CA GLY A 353 21.96 8.94 -13.74
C GLY A 353 20.53 9.40 -13.87
N GLY A 354 20.35 10.68 -14.12
CA GLY A 354 19.04 11.29 -14.33
C GLY A 354 18.32 10.76 -15.58
N PRO A 355 17.07 11.18 -15.81
CA PRO A 355 16.35 10.83 -17.04
C PRO A 355 17.04 11.44 -18.27
N GLY A 356 17.01 10.71 -19.39
CA GLY A 356 17.60 11.17 -20.65
C GLY A 356 19.13 11.07 -20.76
N THR A 357 19.83 10.51 -19.77
CA THR A 357 21.28 10.34 -19.79
C THR A 357 21.77 9.13 -20.61
N GLY A 358 20.84 8.39 -21.21
CA GLY A 358 21.19 7.27 -22.10
C GLY A 358 21.33 5.92 -21.38
N LYS A 359 20.84 5.74 -20.16
CA LYS A 359 20.85 4.44 -19.44
C LYS A 359 20.30 3.31 -20.30
N THR A 360 19.14 3.50 -20.90
CA THR A 360 18.49 2.50 -21.77
C THR A 360 19.29 2.24 -23.06
N THR A 361 19.96 3.28 -23.60
CA THR A 361 20.82 3.15 -24.77
C THR A 361 22.04 2.26 -24.49
N VAL A 362 22.66 2.47 -23.34
CA VAL A 362 23.76 1.62 -22.84
C VAL A 362 23.27 0.19 -22.60
N LEU A 363 22.12 0.01 -22.00
CA LEU A 363 21.53 -1.31 -21.77
C LEU A 363 21.31 -2.07 -23.10
N LYS A 364 20.76 -1.43 -24.13
CA LYS A 364 20.62 -2.05 -25.46
C LYS A 364 21.94 -2.61 -26.02
N VAL A 365 23.00 -1.84 -25.90
CA VAL A 365 24.33 -2.27 -26.36
C VAL A 365 24.86 -3.43 -25.53
N ILE A 366 24.66 -3.39 -24.19
CA ILE A 366 25.04 -4.50 -23.31
C ILE A 366 24.29 -5.77 -23.67
N LEU A 367 22.98 -5.70 -23.91
CA LEU A 367 22.16 -6.85 -24.29
C LEU A 367 22.60 -7.46 -25.62
N TYR A 368 22.91 -6.60 -26.63
CA TYR A 368 23.43 -7.05 -27.90
C TYR A 368 24.74 -7.83 -27.74
N ILE A 369 25.71 -7.28 -26.98
CA ILE A 369 27.00 -7.91 -26.74
C ILE A 369 26.83 -9.21 -25.96
N HIS A 370 25.95 -9.21 -24.91
CA HIS A 370 25.70 -10.40 -24.13
C HIS A 370 25.15 -11.55 -24.99
N GLN A 371 24.17 -11.26 -25.85
CA GLN A 371 23.62 -12.24 -26.77
C GLN A 371 24.65 -12.78 -27.74
N ALA A 372 25.55 -11.96 -28.21
CA ALA A 372 26.60 -12.36 -29.15
C ALA A 372 27.67 -13.25 -28.49
N LEU A 373 28.12 -12.92 -27.29
CA LEU A 373 29.26 -13.57 -26.62
C LEU A 373 28.86 -14.63 -25.60
N CYS A 374 27.85 -14.42 -24.79
CA CYS A 374 27.53 -15.28 -23.68
C CYS A 374 26.44 -16.31 -24.02
N ARG A 375 25.47 -15.95 -24.85
CA ARG A 375 24.33 -16.79 -25.28
C ARG A 375 23.49 -17.35 -24.11
N SER A 376 23.73 -16.89 -22.89
CA SER A 376 22.90 -17.26 -21.75
C SER A 376 21.63 -16.41 -21.72
N GLU A 377 20.63 -16.91 -21.02
CA GLU A 377 19.35 -16.20 -20.85
C GLU A 377 19.56 -14.85 -20.18
N VAL A 378 18.75 -13.87 -20.59
CA VAL A 378 18.69 -12.53 -20.02
C VAL A 378 17.34 -12.36 -19.33
N GLN A 379 17.32 -11.82 -18.12
CA GLN A 379 16.11 -11.44 -17.43
C GLN A 379 16.16 -9.98 -17.01
N LEU A 380 15.17 -9.22 -17.44
CA LEU A 380 15.02 -7.82 -17.10
C LEU A 380 13.92 -7.66 -16.05
N MET A 381 14.19 -6.89 -15.01
CA MET A 381 13.26 -6.71 -13.90
C MET A 381 13.13 -5.24 -13.52
N ALA A 382 11.94 -4.86 -13.05
CA ALA A 382 11.71 -3.55 -12.44
C ALA A 382 10.76 -3.67 -11.24
N PRO A 383 10.77 -2.72 -10.29
CA PRO A 383 9.83 -2.72 -9.16
C PRO A 383 8.36 -2.57 -9.59
N THR A 384 8.08 -1.92 -10.71
CA THR A 384 6.73 -1.63 -11.20
C THR A 384 6.46 -2.23 -12.57
N GLY A 385 5.21 -2.64 -12.84
CA GLY A 385 4.79 -3.17 -14.13
C GLY A 385 5.00 -2.20 -15.29
N ARG A 386 4.83 -0.90 -15.02
CA ARG A 386 5.06 0.15 -16.02
C ARG A 386 6.52 0.26 -16.44
N ALA A 387 7.44 0.21 -15.49
CA ALA A 387 8.87 0.22 -15.78
C ALA A 387 9.30 -1.05 -16.52
N ALA A 388 8.76 -2.21 -16.15
CA ALA A 388 9.03 -3.47 -16.84
C ALA A 388 8.56 -3.43 -18.30
N ARG A 389 7.34 -2.98 -18.58
CA ARG A 389 6.84 -2.82 -19.97
C ARG A 389 7.67 -1.84 -20.78
N ARG A 390 8.05 -0.72 -20.18
CA ARG A 390 8.92 0.25 -20.83
C ARG A 390 10.29 -0.33 -21.22
N MET A 391 10.81 -1.27 -20.43
CA MET A 391 12.01 -2.01 -20.80
C MET A 391 11.76 -2.88 -22.03
N VAL A 392 10.64 -3.61 -22.13
CA VAL A 392 10.27 -4.37 -23.34
C VAL A 392 10.23 -3.45 -24.58
N GLU A 393 9.46 -2.37 -24.51
CA GLU A 393 9.32 -1.40 -25.61
C GLU A 393 10.65 -0.81 -26.05
N SER A 394 11.50 -0.50 -25.09
CA SER A 394 12.75 0.20 -25.36
C SER A 394 13.89 -0.72 -25.77
N THR A 395 13.96 -1.96 -25.28
CA THR A 395 15.05 -2.90 -25.55
C THR A 395 14.69 -3.96 -26.58
N GLY A 396 13.39 -4.23 -26.79
CA GLY A 396 12.90 -5.35 -27.60
C GLY A 396 13.07 -6.72 -26.91
N CYS A 397 13.47 -6.77 -25.65
CA CYS A 397 13.61 -8.01 -24.89
C CYS A 397 12.28 -8.35 -24.22
N GLU A 398 11.64 -9.44 -24.64
CA GLU A 398 10.34 -9.86 -24.12
C GLU A 398 10.42 -10.43 -22.70
N ASN A 399 11.57 -10.92 -22.26
CA ASN A 399 11.77 -11.45 -20.91
C ASN A 399 12.01 -10.31 -19.90
N ALA A 400 11.01 -9.44 -19.75
CA ALA A 400 11.00 -8.38 -18.76
C ALA A 400 9.73 -8.46 -17.93
N SER A 401 9.87 -8.40 -16.62
CA SER A 401 8.74 -8.52 -15.67
C SER A 401 8.94 -7.65 -14.43
N THR A 402 7.90 -7.58 -13.59
CA THR A 402 8.09 -6.99 -12.26
C THR A 402 8.97 -7.90 -11.40
N MET A 403 9.75 -7.31 -10.49
CA MET A 403 10.53 -8.08 -9.53
C MET A 403 9.65 -9.06 -8.74
N HIS A 404 8.46 -8.63 -8.30
CA HIS A 404 7.53 -9.50 -7.58
C HIS A 404 7.13 -10.75 -8.38
N LEU A 405 6.85 -10.58 -9.68
CA LEU A 405 6.53 -11.70 -10.57
C LEU A 405 7.74 -12.62 -10.79
N ALA A 406 8.89 -12.02 -11.11
CA ALA A 406 10.12 -12.77 -11.36
C ALA A 406 10.61 -13.58 -10.15
N LEU A 407 10.33 -13.09 -8.95
CA LEU A 407 10.73 -13.70 -7.68
C LEU A 407 9.63 -14.61 -7.07
N GLY A 408 8.49 -14.76 -7.74
CA GLY A 408 7.38 -15.57 -7.25
C GLY A 408 6.67 -15.00 -6.00
N LEU A 409 6.76 -13.67 -5.78
CA LEU A 409 6.21 -12.99 -4.60
C LEU A 409 4.76 -12.53 -4.83
N LEU A 410 3.97 -13.28 -5.58
CA LEU A 410 2.57 -12.97 -5.86
C LEU A 410 1.67 -13.76 -4.91
N GLY A 411 0.92 -13.06 -4.07
CA GLY A 411 -0.09 -13.60 -3.18
C GLY A 411 -0.27 -12.75 -1.93
N ASP A 412 -1.53 -12.57 -1.51
CA ASP A 412 -1.88 -11.89 -0.23
C ASP A 412 -1.70 -12.83 0.99
N ASP A 413 -1.45 -14.12 0.78
CA ASP A 413 -1.27 -15.10 1.85
C ASP A 413 0.18 -15.04 2.37
N THR A 414 0.34 -14.31 3.46
CA THR A 414 1.60 -14.20 4.23
C THR A 414 2.03 -15.52 4.89
N ASP A 415 1.24 -16.58 4.79
CA ASP A 415 1.50 -17.90 5.39
C ASP A 415 2.10 -18.91 4.39
N PHE A 416 2.26 -18.53 3.12
CA PHE A 416 2.90 -19.38 2.11
C PHE A 416 4.31 -18.83 1.83
N GLU A 417 5.36 -19.52 2.27
CA GLU A 417 6.69 -19.28 1.73
C GLU A 417 6.67 -19.77 0.28
N PRO A 418 6.88 -18.89 -0.73
CA PRO A 418 6.93 -19.30 -2.11
C PRO A 418 8.06 -20.32 -2.30
N ASP A 419 7.86 -21.31 -3.16
CA ASP A 419 8.89 -22.26 -3.52
C ASP A 419 10.16 -21.52 -3.91
N PHE A 420 11.26 -21.89 -3.26
CA PHE A 420 12.54 -21.22 -3.48
C PHE A 420 13.15 -21.71 -4.79
N GLU A 421 13.13 -20.87 -5.81
CA GLU A 421 13.79 -21.13 -7.08
C GLU A 421 14.90 -20.11 -7.33
N TYR A 422 16.04 -20.56 -7.82
CA TYR A 422 17.09 -19.68 -8.31
C TYR A 422 16.72 -19.09 -9.68
N LEU A 423 17.10 -17.83 -9.89
CA LEU A 423 16.98 -17.21 -11.21
C LEU A 423 17.95 -17.90 -12.18
N SER A 424 17.40 -18.48 -13.25
CA SER A 424 18.17 -19.27 -14.24
C SER A 424 19.03 -18.44 -15.18
N ALA A 425 18.68 -17.15 -15.35
CA ALA A 425 19.32 -16.25 -16.30
C ALA A 425 20.78 -15.94 -15.92
N GLY A 426 21.66 -15.97 -16.93
CA GLY A 426 23.08 -15.63 -16.76
C GLY A 426 23.37 -14.13 -16.73
N PHE A 427 22.39 -13.30 -17.12
CA PHE A 427 22.43 -11.84 -17.01
C PHE A 427 21.11 -11.33 -16.44
N LEU A 428 21.23 -10.62 -15.33
CA LEU A 428 20.11 -10.05 -14.59
C LEU A 428 20.23 -8.53 -14.58
N ASN A 429 19.22 -7.84 -15.08
CA ASN A 429 19.15 -6.38 -14.98
C ASN A 429 17.97 -5.99 -14.12
N VAL A 430 18.19 -5.13 -13.14
CA VAL A 430 17.15 -4.46 -12.37
C VAL A 430 17.17 -2.97 -12.69
N ASP A 431 16.08 -2.47 -13.25
CA ASP A 431 15.90 -1.03 -13.51
C ASP A 431 15.07 -0.37 -12.41
N GLU A 432 15.15 0.95 -12.29
CA GLU A 432 14.49 1.75 -11.24
C GLU A 432 14.81 1.25 -9.81
N VAL A 433 16.07 0.86 -9.56
CA VAL A 433 16.53 0.28 -8.26
C VAL A 433 16.33 1.24 -7.10
N SER A 434 16.20 2.56 -7.32
CA SER A 434 15.83 3.53 -6.28
C SER A 434 14.53 3.20 -5.55
N MET A 435 13.63 2.43 -6.18
CA MET A 435 12.35 2.00 -5.61
C MET A 435 12.43 0.64 -4.87
N VAL A 436 13.59 -0.04 -4.90
CA VAL A 436 13.78 -1.36 -4.26
C VAL A 436 14.03 -1.17 -2.77
N ASP A 437 13.18 -1.76 -1.94
CA ASP A 437 13.36 -1.80 -0.48
C ASP A 437 14.22 -2.97 -0.02
N MET A 438 14.46 -3.06 1.29
CA MET A 438 15.34 -4.08 1.85
C MET A 438 14.80 -5.51 1.65
N HIS A 439 13.49 -5.69 1.80
CA HIS A 439 12.87 -6.99 1.61
C HIS A 439 13.01 -7.48 0.15
N LEU A 440 12.68 -6.64 -0.81
CA LEU A 440 12.76 -6.98 -2.22
C LEU A 440 14.23 -7.19 -2.68
N ALA A 441 15.17 -6.43 -2.12
CA ALA A 441 16.59 -6.65 -2.33
C ALA A 441 17.06 -8.00 -1.77
N TYR A 442 16.63 -8.34 -0.55
CA TYR A 442 16.91 -9.63 0.07
C TYR A 442 16.37 -10.79 -0.78
N GLU A 443 15.11 -10.72 -1.19
CA GLU A 443 14.49 -11.75 -2.02
C GLU A 443 15.15 -11.90 -3.39
N PHE A 444 15.65 -10.81 -3.96
CA PHE A 444 16.41 -10.82 -5.20
C PHE A 444 17.78 -11.50 -5.00
N PHE A 445 18.62 -10.97 -4.09
CA PHE A 445 19.99 -11.47 -3.96
C PHE A 445 20.08 -12.93 -3.49
N ARG A 446 19.12 -13.42 -2.71
CA ARG A 446 19.07 -14.83 -2.31
C ARG A 446 18.77 -15.79 -3.46
N ARG A 447 18.14 -15.30 -4.54
CA ARG A 447 17.79 -16.09 -5.72
C ARG A 447 18.77 -15.95 -6.88
N VAL A 448 19.69 -14.99 -6.82
CA VAL A 448 20.69 -14.78 -7.88
C VAL A 448 21.67 -15.94 -7.89
N SER A 449 21.76 -16.66 -9.03
CA SER A 449 22.72 -17.75 -9.19
C SER A 449 24.17 -17.24 -9.15
N ARG A 450 25.10 -18.08 -8.67
CA ARG A 450 26.52 -17.68 -8.45
C ARG A 450 27.17 -17.08 -9.69
N HIS A 451 26.87 -17.62 -10.86
CA HIS A 451 27.54 -17.21 -12.11
C HIS A 451 26.79 -16.13 -12.89
N ALA A 452 25.62 -15.69 -12.41
CA ALA A 452 24.87 -14.64 -13.06
C ALA A 452 25.57 -13.28 -12.92
N ARG A 453 25.58 -12.50 -13.98
CA ARG A 453 26.04 -11.10 -13.95
C ARG A 453 24.87 -10.20 -13.61
N VAL A 454 25.06 -9.29 -12.66
CA VAL A 454 24.02 -8.39 -12.15
C VAL A 454 24.31 -6.96 -12.55
N LEU A 455 23.34 -6.33 -13.19
CA LEU A 455 23.37 -4.90 -13.48
C LEU A 455 22.21 -4.21 -12.76
N LEU A 456 22.53 -3.22 -11.94
CA LEU A 456 21.58 -2.40 -11.19
C LEU A 456 21.55 -1.00 -11.83
N VAL A 457 20.37 -0.58 -12.28
CA VAL A 457 20.16 0.71 -12.96
C VAL A 457 19.18 1.55 -12.18
N GLY A 458 19.47 2.82 -11.97
CA GLY A 458 18.57 3.71 -11.24
C GLY A 458 19.02 5.17 -11.23
N ASP A 459 18.32 5.97 -10.45
CA ASP A 459 18.68 7.36 -10.21
C ASP A 459 18.71 7.62 -8.70
N LYS A 460 19.91 7.81 -8.14
CA LYS A 460 20.12 8.01 -6.69
C LYS A 460 19.45 9.25 -6.11
N ASN A 461 19.03 10.20 -6.97
CA ASN A 461 18.44 11.47 -6.57
C ASN A 461 16.89 11.45 -6.60
N GLN A 462 16.29 10.40 -7.17
CA GLN A 462 14.85 10.19 -7.11
C GLN A 462 14.39 9.79 -5.71
N LEU A 463 13.08 9.67 -5.56
CA LEU A 463 12.46 9.18 -4.34
C LEU A 463 13.00 7.78 -3.98
N PRO A 464 13.32 7.54 -2.71
CA PRO A 464 13.66 6.20 -2.24
C PRO A 464 12.45 5.26 -2.28
N SER A 465 12.68 3.98 -1.99
CA SER A 465 11.63 2.96 -1.86
C SER A 465 10.54 3.38 -0.88
N VAL A 466 9.31 2.89 -1.09
CA VAL A 466 8.21 3.07 -0.11
C VAL A 466 8.48 2.23 1.13
N GLY A 467 9.00 1.02 0.96
CA GLY A 467 9.41 0.16 2.06
C GLY A 467 10.70 0.59 2.75
N ALA A 468 11.05 -0.09 3.83
CA ALA A 468 12.19 0.26 4.67
C ALA A 468 13.55 -0.02 3.99
N GLY A 469 14.55 0.77 4.38
CA GLY A 469 15.89 0.75 3.82
C GLY A 469 16.11 1.80 2.72
N ASP A 470 17.37 2.02 2.37
CA ASP A 470 17.81 2.89 1.27
C ASP A 470 18.86 2.13 0.44
N VAL A 471 18.43 0.99 -0.09
CA VAL A 471 19.32 -0.02 -0.68
C VAL A 471 20.22 0.58 -1.76
N PHE A 472 19.66 1.30 -2.73
CA PHE A 472 20.43 1.77 -3.86
C PHE A 472 21.55 2.74 -3.47
N ARG A 473 21.25 3.68 -2.55
CA ARG A 473 22.28 4.61 -2.05
C ARG A 473 23.32 3.90 -1.20
N GLN A 474 22.91 2.93 -0.39
CA GLN A 474 23.84 2.13 0.43
C GLN A 474 24.77 1.29 -0.42
N LEU A 475 24.28 0.70 -1.53
CA LEU A 475 25.11 -0.03 -2.48
C LEU A 475 26.15 0.88 -3.18
N ILE A 476 25.77 2.12 -3.49
CA ILE A 476 26.70 3.11 -4.03
C ILE A 476 27.71 3.56 -2.96
N ALA A 477 27.25 3.78 -1.73
CA ALA A 477 28.06 4.29 -0.62
C ALA A 477 29.11 3.30 -0.13
N CYS A 478 28.92 1.98 -0.30
CA CYS A 478 29.89 0.98 0.13
C CYS A 478 31.23 1.08 -0.60
N GLY A 479 31.28 1.71 -1.77
CA GLY A 479 32.50 1.96 -2.55
C GLY A 479 33.17 0.71 -3.17
N LEU A 480 32.61 -0.48 -2.93
CA LEU A 480 33.16 -1.75 -3.45
C LEU A 480 32.52 -2.18 -4.78
N ILE A 481 31.30 -1.77 -5.04
CA ILE A 481 30.59 -2.07 -6.28
C ILE A 481 31.00 -1.04 -7.33
N PRO A 482 31.43 -1.44 -8.53
CA PRO A 482 31.71 -0.51 -9.63
C PRO A 482 30.48 0.30 -10.03
N VAL A 483 30.60 1.62 -10.02
CA VAL A 483 29.51 2.56 -10.30
C VAL A 483 29.90 3.48 -11.45
N THR A 484 29.04 3.62 -12.45
CA THR A 484 29.13 4.70 -13.44
C THR A 484 28.01 5.70 -13.24
N VAL A 485 28.37 6.97 -13.18
CA VAL A 485 27.42 8.09 -13.16
C VAL A 485 27.29 8.63 -14.57
N LEU A 486 26.11 8.51 -15.17
CA LEU A 486 25.79 9.11 -16.47
C LEU A 486 25.16 10.49 -16.20
N ASP A 487 25.91 11.55 -16.48
CA ASP A 487 25.55 12.95 -16.20
C ASP A 487 25.22 13.78 -17.46
N LEU A 488 25.61 13.31 -18.63
CA LEU A 488 25.31 13.98 -19.90
C LEU A 488 23.90 13.66 -20.36
N VAL A 489 23.09 14.69 -20.60
CA VAL A 489 21.70 14.56 -21.04
C VAL A 489 21.65 14.65 -22.58
N TYR A 490 21.13 13.59 -23.21
CA TYR A 490 21.03 13.48 -24.69
C TYR A 490 19.61 13.74 -25.21
N ARG A 491 18.58 13.65 -24.35
CA ARG A 491 17.19 13.50 -24.76
C ARG A 491 16.49 14.78 -25.19
N GLN A 492 16.88 15.94 -24.69
CA GLN A 492 16.10 17.19 -24.82
C GLN A 492 16.87 18.28 -25.59
N GLY A 493 17.99 17.95 -26.22
CA GLY A 493 18.88 18.94 -26.84
C GLY A 493 19.64 19.76 -25.79
N ALA A 494 20.73 20.40 -26.23
CA ALA A 494 21.64 21.15 -25.36
C ALA A 494 21.02 22.41 -24.70
N LEU A 495 19.76 22.76 -25.02
CA LEU A 495 19.09 23.98 -24.59
C LEU A 495 17.86 23.78 -23.65
N SER A 496 17.52 22.53 -23.26
CA SER A 496 16.37 22.32 -22.40
C SER A 496 16.63 22.76 -20.95
N SER A 497 15.70 23.56 -20.40
CA SER A 497 15.75 24.03 -19.01
C SER A 497 15.40 22.94 -18.01
N ILE A 498 14.68 21.88 -18.40
CA ILE A 498 14.22 20.82 -17.49
C ILE A 498 15.40 20.07 -16.84
N PRO A 499 16.33 19.43 -17.60
CA PRO A 499 17.46 18.73 -17.01
C PRO A 499 18.45 19.70 -16.33
N TYR A 500 18.58 20.91 -16.86
CA TYR A 500 19.42 21.94 -16.25
C TYR A 500 18.90 22.32 -14.85
N ASN A 501 17.61 22.59 -14.72
CA ASN A 501 16.99 22.89 -13.43
C ASN A 501 17.02 21.70 -12.49
N ALA A 502 16.80 20.47 -13.00
CA ALA A 502 16.94 19.25 -12.21
C ALA A 502 18.35 19.15 -11.59
N LYS A 503 19.39 19.46 -12.34
CA LYS A 503 20.78 19.51 -11.85
C LYS A 503 20.98 20.60 -10.80
N LEU A 504 20.47 21.80 -11.02
CA LEU A 504 20.53 22.89 -10.03
C LEU A 504 19.85 22.52 -8.71
N MET A 505 18.69 21.85 -8.78
CA MET A 505 18.00 21.35 -7.59
C MET A 505 18.88 20.35 -6.81
N GLN A 506 19.56 19.43 -7.50
CA GLN A 506 20.48 18.47 -6.88
C GLN A 506 21.69 19.18 -6.23
N GLU A 507 22.19 20.24 -6.84
CA GLU A 507 23.28 21.06 -6.35
C GLU A 507 22.85 22.06 -5.26
N ASN A 508 21.61 21.96 -4.74
CA ASN A 508 21.06 22.84 -3.73
C ASN A 508 20.99 24.33 -4.17
N LYS A 509 20.79 24.57 -5.47
CA LYS A 509 20.73 25.90 -6.07
C LYS A 509 19.30 26.27 -6.43
N THR A 510 18.88 27.48 -6.06
CA THR A 510 17.53 27.99 -6.31
C THR A 510 17.42 28.93 -7.52
N ASN A 511 18.52 29.28 -8.17
CA ASN A 511 18.56 30.12 -9.36
C ASN A 511 18.15 29.37 -10.63
N LEU A 512 16.91 28.84 -10.63
CA LEU A 512 16.37 28.06 -11.74
C LEU A 512 16.21 28.92 -13.00
N SER A 513 16.35 28.29 -14.15
CA SER A 513 16.15 28.91 -15.47
C SER A 513 14.71 28.70 -15.93
N PHE A 514 14.03 29.75 -16.34
CA PHE A 514 12.68 29.69 -16.87
C PHE A 514 12.65 30.01 -18.36
N GLY A 515 11.84 29.26 -19.11
CA GLY A 515 11.70 29.36 -20.55
C GLY A 515 10.38 28.74 -21.03
N GLU A 516 10.31 28.42 -22.29
CA GLU A 516 9.08 27.80 -22.88
C GLU A 516 8.82 26.40 -22.33
N ASP A 517 9.89 25.64 -22.04
CA ASP A 517 9.83 24.27 -21.55
C ASP A 517 9.78 24.15 -20.02
N PHE A 518 10.09 25.22 -19.27
CA PHE A 518 10.03 25.23 -17.83
C PHE A 518 9.47 26.55 -17.32
N GLN A 519 8.25 26.55 -16.83
CA GLN A 519 7.55 27.76 -16.38
C GLN A 519 7.25 27.71 -14.89
N PHE A 520 7.47 28.83 -14.20
CA PHE A 520 7.00 29.03 -12.83
C PHE A 520 5.84 30.04 -12.83
N ILE A 521 4.73 29.65 -12.24
CA ILE A 521 3.51 30.47 -12.13
C ILE A 521 3.23 30.69 -10.65
N ALA A 522 3.43 31.91 -10.21
CA ALA A 522 3.24 32.28 -8.80
C ALA A 522 1.76 32.30 -8.42
N CYS A 523 1.44 31.78 -7.23
CA CYS A 523 0.11 31.86 -6.63
C CYS A 523 0.20 31.92 -5.10
N LYS A 524 -0.93 32.21 -4.45
CA LYS A 524 -1.05 32.28 -2.99
C LYS A 524 -1.91 31.12 -2.48
N GLY A 525 -1.25 30.12 -1.88
CA GLY A 525 -1.94 28.99 -1.25
C GLY A 525 -2.49 27.95 -2.22
N ALA A 526 -3.20 26.97 -1.66
CA ALA A 526 -3.62 25.79 -2.37
C ALA A 526 -4.83 26.00 -3.29
N ASP A 527 -5.75 26.90 -2.91
CA ASP A 527 -6.97 27.14 -3.68
C ASP A 527 -6.66 27.85 -5.01
N GLU A 528 -5.88 28.93 -4.98
CA GLU A 528 -5.43 29.62 -6.19
C GLU A 528 -4.56 28.71 -7.07
N ALA A 529 -3.69 27.89 -6.44
CA ALA A 529 -2.92 26.89 -7.17
C ALA A 529 -3.81 25.90 -7.93
N ALA A 530 -4.86 25.40 -7.27
CA ALA A 530 -5.80 24.47 -7.89
C ALA A 530 -6.53 25.08 -9.10
N GLU A 531 -6.98 26.33 -9.00
CA GLU A 531 -7.61 27.05 -10.11
C GLU A 531 -6.67 27.23 -11.31
N ILE A 532 -5.44 27.66 -11.05
CA ILE A 532 -4.43 27.84 -12.10
C ILE A 532 -4.08 26.50 -12.75
N VAL A 533 -3.85 25.45 -11.94
CA VAL A 533 -3.57 24.08 -12.42
C VAL A 533 -4.70 23.59 -13.29
N ARG A 534 -5.97 23.75 -12.89
CA ARG A 534 -7.14 23.35 -13.68
C ARG A 534 -7.15 24.06 -15.04
N ARG A 535 -6.97 25.38 -15.07
CA ARG A 535 -6.93 26.15 -16.32
C ARG A 535 -5.84 25.68 -17.24
N ILE A 536 -4.60 25.54 -16.75
CA ILE A 536 -3.46 25.09 -17.55
C ILE A 536 -3.72 23.66 -18.07
N TYR A 537 -4.26 22.79 -17.22
CA TYR A 537 -4.54 21.40 -17.61
C TYR A 537 -5.57 21.36 -18.76
N LEU A 538 -6.65 22.11 -18.67
CA LEU A 538 -7.65 22.17 -19.73
C LEU A 538 -7.08 22.76 -21.05
N ASP A 539 -6.26 23.79 -20.95
CA ASP A 539 -5.58 24.39 -22.12
C ASP A 539 -4.60 23.42 -22.77
N GLU A 540 -3.83 22.69 -21.97
CA GLU A 540 -2.82 21.76 -22.48
C GLU A 540 -3.45 20.47 -23.03
N ILE A 541 -4.53 19.93 -22.43
CA ILE A 541 -5.22 18.76 -22.99
C ILE A 541 -5.94 19.09 -24.30
N ALA A 542 -6.42 20.32 -24.47
CA ALA A 542 -7.01 20.77 -25.72
C ALA A 542 -6.01 20.84 -26.86
N LYS A 543 -4.73 21.14 -26.57
CA LYS A 543 -3.64 21.20 -27.55
C LYS A 543 -3.02 19.86 -27.85
N ASN A 544 -2.77 19.05 -26.81
CA ASN A 544 -1.92 17.87 -26.88
C ASN A 544 -2.67 16.55 -26.70
N GLY A 545 -3.92 16.61 -26.23
CA GLY A 545 -4.67 15.43 -25.81
C GLY A 545 -4.41 15.01 -24.37
N MET A 546 -5.38 14.35 -23.76
CA MET A 546 -5.39 13.99 -22.33
C MET A 546 -4.21 13.07 -21.92
N ASP A 547 -3.75 12.20 -22.82
CA ASP A 547 -2.69 11.24 -22.52
C ASP A 547 -1.29 11.87 -22.48
N GLN A 548 -1.17 13.09 -23.04
CA GLN A 548 0.11 13.81 -23.10
C GLN A 548 0.31 14.79 -21.93
N VAL A 549 -0.69 14.93 -21.07
CA VAL A 549 -0.67 15.88 -19.95
C VAL A 549 -0.96 15.17 -18.63
N GLN A 550 -0.18 15.45 -17.60
CA GLN A 550 -0.36 14.87 -16.27
C GLN A 550 -0.18 15.90 -15.18
N ILE A 551 -1.12 15.96 -14.24
CA ILE A 551 -0.94 16.72 -13.00
C ILE A 551 -0.28 15.80 -11.98
N LEU A 552 0.83 16.26 -11.38
CA LEU A 552 1.59 15.56 -10.34
C LEU A 552 1.61 16.40 -9.07
N THR A 553 1.01 15.91 -7.99
CA THR A 553 0.98 16.60 -6.69
C THR A 553 1.60 15.73 -5.60
N PRO A 554 2.27 16.31 -4.59
CA PRO A 554 2.81 15.54 -3.47
C PRO A 554 1.74 15.08 -2.48
N TYR A 555 0.54 15.71 -2.48
CA TYR A 555 -0.54 15.44 -1.54
C TYR A 555 -1.72 14.74 -2.18
N ARG A 556 -2.32 13.78 -1.45
CA ARG A 556 -3.54 13.11 -1.91
C ARG A 556 -4.81 13.80 -1.40
N LYS A 557 -4.92 13.99 -0.07
CA LYS A 557 -6.13 14.47 0.63
C LYS A 557 -5.89 15.78 1.37
N ARG A 558 -6.97 16.42 1.82
CA ARG A 558 -6.96 17.61 2.70
C ARG A 558 -6.31 18.85 2.09
N SER A 559 -6.35 19.00 0.78
CA SER A 559 -5.89 20.21 0.09
C SER A 559 -6.62 20.35 -1.24
N ALA A 560 -7.02 21.57 -1.59
CA ALA A 560 -7.64 21.86 -2.89
C ALA A 560 -6.74 21.47 -4.08
N ALA A 561 -5.42 21.60 -3.91
CA ALA A 561 -4.42 21.16 -4.88
C ALA A 561 -3.93 19.71 -4.68
N GLY A 562 -4.65 18.91 -3.90
CA GLY A 562 -4.43 17.48 -3.73
C GLY A 562 -5.08 16.64 -4.83
N VAL A 563 -4.67 15.37 -4.96
CA VAL A 563 -5.16 14.45 -6.01
C VAL A 563 -6.68 14.35 -6.02
N ASP A 564 -7.28 14.07 -4.86
CA ASP A 564 -8.71 13.76 -4.77
C ASP A 564 -9.57 14.98 -5.17
N GLU A 565 -9.23 16.18 -4.67
CA GLU A 565 -9.95 17.41 -4.99
C GLU A 565 -9.72 17.89 -6.43
N LEU A 566 -8.49 17.75 -6.94
CA LEU A 566 -8.20 18.09 -8.34
C LEU A 566 -8.94 17.16 -9.30
N ASN A 567 -8.94 15.85 -9.08
CA ASN A 567 -9.69 14.93 -9.93
C ASN A 567 -11.18 15.23 -9.89
N LYS A 568 -11.76 15.43 -8.70
CA LYS A 568 -13.18 15.79 -8.54
C LYS A 568 -13.52 17.11 -9.24
N SER A 569 -12.69 18.13 -9.11
CA SER A 569 -12.91 19.44 -9.72
C SER A 569 -12.73 19.45 -11.25
N LEU A 570 -11.98 18.49 -11.80
CA LEU A 570 -11.70 18.37 -13.22
C LEU A 570 -12.72 17.49 -13.97
N GLU A 571 -13.38 16.58 -13.27
CA GLU A 571 -14.22 15.53 -13.85
C GLU A 571 -15.21 16.06 -14.88
N ASP A 572 -16.06 17.00 -14.47
CA ASP A 572 -17.11 17.56 -15.35
C ASP A 572 -16.58 18.52 -16.43
N PHE A 573 -15.36 19.04 -16.28
CA PHE A 573 -14.74 19.88 -17.31
C PHE A 573 -14.02 19.06 -18.37
N VAL A 574 -13.39 17.97 -17.98
CA VAL A 574 -12.63 17.09 -18.87
C VAL A 574 -13.55 16.15 -19.63
N ASN A 575 -14.53 15.61 -18.94
CA ASN A 575 -15.44 14.61 -19.46
C ASN A 575 -16.89 14.90 -18.99
N PRO A 576 -17.54 15.96 -19.51
CA PRO A 576 -18.85 16.40 -19.05
C PRO A 576 -19.93 15.35 -19.26
N PRO A 577 -20.95 15.34 -18.38
CA PRO A 577 -22.14 14.52 -18.60
C PRO A 577 -22.88 15.00 -19.84
N ILE A 578 -23.07 14.10 -20.82
CA ILE A 578 -23.81 14.37 -22.08
C ILE A 578 -24.94 13.34 -22.18
N ALA A 579 -26.12 13.76 -22.61
CA ALA A 579 -27.27 12.88 -22.81
C ALA A 579 -26.87 11.67 -23.69
N GLY A 580 -27.11 10.46 -23.21
CA GLY A 580 -26.75 9.21 -23.89
C GLY A 580 -25.34 8.68 -23.60
N LYS A 581 -24.53 9.41 -22.86
CA LYS A 581 -23.22 8.91 -22.41
C LYS A 581 -23.40 7.93 -21.26
N LYS A 582 -22.79 6.75 -21.38
CA LYS A 582 -22.86 5.74 -20.34
C LYS A 582 -21.99 6.13 -19.16
N GLU A 583 -22.52 5.99 -17.97
CA GLU A 583 -21.82 6.25 -16.71
C GLU A 583 -22.17 5.19 -15.65
N LEU A 584 -21.27 4.99 -14.69
CA LEU A 584 -21.42 4.12 -13.53
C LEU A 584 -21.25 4.91 -12.25
N HIS A 585 -22.18 4.74 -11.33
CA HIS A 585 -22.12 5.33 -9.99
C HIS A 585 -21.65 4.28 -8.99
N ILE A 586 -20.43 4.43 -8.46
CA ILE A 586 -19.82 3.55 -7.48
C ILE A 586 -19.54 4.34 -6.19
N GLY A 587 -20.39 4.15 -5.20
CA GLY A 587 -20.35 4.97 -3.98
C GLY A 587 -20.55 6.45 -4.28
N SER A 588 -19.57 7.29 -3.97
CA SER A 588 -19.60 8.73 -4.25
C SER A 588 -18.88 9.13 -5.55
N GLN A 589 -18.34 8.17 -6.30
CA GLN A 589 -17.61 8.41 -7.54
C GLN A 589 -18.50 8.11 -8.75
N VAL A 590 -18.35 8.91 -9.79
CA VAL A 590 -19.02 8.70 -11.08
C VAL A 590 -17.95 8.43 -12.12
N PHE A 591 -18.05 7.31 -12.80
CA PHE A 591 -17.15 6.92 -13.88
C PHE A 591 -17.89 6.98 -15.21
N ARG A 592 -17.31 7.67 -16.19
CA ARG A 592 -17.91 7.86 -17.52
C ARG A 592 -17.03 7.27 -18.62
N VAL A 593 -17.63 6.82 -19.68
CA VAL A 593 -16.88 6.43 -20.88
C VAL A 593 -15.98 7.57 -21.33
N GLY A 594 -14.70 7.28 -21.52
CA GLY A 594 -13.64 8.24 -21.83
C GLY A 594 -12.81 8.74 -20.64
N ASP A 595 -13.20 8.43 -19.40
CA ASP A 595 -12.43 8.82 -18.24
C ASP A 595 -11.05 8.18 -18.21
N LYS A 596 -10.05 8.98 -17.84
CA LYS A 596 -8.70 8.52 -17.58
C LYS A 596 -8.62 7.97 -16.16
N ILE A 597 -8.20 6.72 -16.04
CA ILE A 597 -8.11 6.01 -14.75
C ILE A 597 -6.70 5.51 -14.45
N LEU A 598 -6.46 5.24 -13.19
CA LEU A 598 -5.27 4.61 -12.66
C LEU A 598 -5.64 3.34 -11.89
N GLN A 599 -4.95 2.25 -12.18
CA GLN A 599 -5.04 1.01 -11.41
C GLN A 599 -4.29 1.16 -10.07
N ASN A 600 -4.92 0.77 -8.97
CA ASN A 600 -4.38 0.92 -7.60
C ASN A 600 -3.85 -0.38 -7.00
N LYS A 601 -4.23 -1.53 -7.53
CA LYS A 601 -3.82 -2.86 -7.04
C LYS A 601 -3.32 -3.71 -8.20
N ASN A 602 -2.42 -4.64 -7.91
CA ASN A 602 -2.05 -5.65 -8.89
C ASN A 602 -3.18 -6.67 -9.06
N THR A 603 -3.49 -6.99 -10.31
CA THR A 603 -4.37 -8.09 -10.72
C THR A 603 -3.64 -8.93 -11.76
N GLU A 604 -4.19 -10.07 -12.16
CA GLU A 604 -3.62 -10.89 -13.24
C GLU A 604 -3.49 -10.12 -14.57
N MET A 605 -4.41 -9.18 -14.82
CA MET A 605 -4.53 -8.48 -16.10
C MET A 605 -4.00 -7.04 -16.08
N ALA A 606 -3.83 -6.41 -14.91
CA ALA A 606 -3.40 -5.03 -14.78
C ALA A 606 -2.52 -4.83 -13.53
N SER A 607 -1.49 -4.00 -13.65
CA SER A 607 -0.54 -3.71 -12.58
C SER A 607 -0.86 -2.40 -11.88
N ASN A 608 -0.53 -2.32 -10.60
CA ASN A 608 -0.60 -1.05 -9.85
C ASN A 608 0.23 0.03 -10.57
N GLY A 609 -0.40 1.18 -10.79
CA GLY A 609 0.18 2.30 -11.54
C GLY A 609 -0.18 2.33 -13.02
N ASP A 610 -0.86 1.32 -13.58
CA ASP A 610 -1.30 1.35 -14.99
C ASP A 610 -2.32 2.46 -15.21
N LEU A 611 -2.10 3.26 -16.24
CA LEU A 611 -3.08 4.22 -16.73
C LEU A 611 -3.92 3.58 -17.84
N GLY A 612 -5.23 3.79 -17.76
CA GLY A 612 -6.18 3.30 -18.77
C GLY A 612 -7.29 4.30 -19.03
N ARG A 613 -8.21 3.93 -19.92
CA ARG A 613 -9.43 4.67 -20.22
C ARG A 613 -10.64 3.77 -20.12
N ILE A 614 -11.73 4.29 -19.62
CA ILE A 614 -13.02 3.62 -19.66
C ILE A 614 -13.52 3.63 -21.10
N LEU A 615 -13.65 2.43 -21.68
CA LEU A 615 -14.14 2.23 -23.05
C LEU A 615 -15.64 2.02 -23.09
N ASP A 616 -16.19 1.32 -22.11
CA ASP A 616 -17.63 1.09 -22.00
C ASP A 616 -18.06 0.95 -20.53
N CYS A 617 -19.30 1.31 -20.26
CA CYS A 617 -20.01 1.12 -19.01
C CYS A 617 -21.26 0.29 -19.30
N ILE A 618 -21.41 -0.84 -18.63
CA ILE A 618 -22.49 -1.80 -18.88
C ILE A 618 -23.22 -2.01 -17.54
N THR A 619 -24.54 -1.92 -17.59
CA THR A 619 -25.39 -2.37 -16.49
C THR A 619 -26.27 -3.47 -17.05
N ASP A 620 -26.22 -4.67 -16.47
CA ASP A 620 -27.02 -5.81 -16.92
C ASP A 620 -28.49 -5.69 -16.44
N GLU A 621 -29.32 -6.64 -16.88
CA GLU A 621 -30.76 -6.67 -16.53
C GLU A 621 -30.99 -6.87 -15.03
N ASP A 622 -30.03 -7.45 -14.32
CA ASP A 622 -30.06 -7.67 -12.87
C ASP A 622 -29.53 -6.47 -12.08
N GLY A 623 -29.08 -5.40 -12.77
CA GLY A 623 -28.55 -4.18 -12.16
C GLY A 623 -27.05 -4.25 -11.78
N ASN A 624 -26.31 -5.29 -12.17
CA ASN A 624 -24.88 -5.37 -11.92
C ASN A 624 -24.12 -4.45 -12.86
N ALA A 625 -23.28 -3.61 -12.29
CA ALA A 625 -22.48 -2.64 -13.02
C ALA A 625 -21.12 -3.23 -13.42
N ARG A 626 -20.69 -2.97 -14.66
CA ARG A 626 -19.39 -3.41 -15.20
C ARG A 626 -18.77 -2.29 -16.02
N ALA A 627 -17.44 -2.18 -15.96
CA ALA A 627 -16.69 -1.29 -16.83
C ALA A 627 -15.68 -2.06 -17.68
N VAL A 628 -15.52 -1.65 -18.93
CA VAL A 628 -14.43 -2.12 -19.79
C VAL A 628 -13.36 -1.05 -19.85
N ILE A 629 -12.16 -1.38 -19.45
CA ILE A 629 -11.01 -0.47 -19.41
C ILE A 629 -10.01 -0.88 -20.47
N GLY A 630 -9.63 0.06 -21.32
CA GLY A 630 -8.57 -0.10 -22.31
C GLY A 630 -7.27 0.50 -21.80
N PHE A 631 -6.17 -0.25 -21.96
CA PHE A 631 -4.82 0.19 -21.64
C PHE A 631 -4.02 0.54 -22.91
N PRO A 632 -2.97 1.39 -22.81
CA PRO A 632 -2.20 1.84 -23.97
C PRO A 632 -1.53 0.72 -24.77
N ASP A 633 -1.28 -0.42 -24.16
CA ASP A 633 -0.70 -1.63 -24.79
C ASP A 633 -1.74 -2.50 -25.56
N GLY A 634 -2.97 -2.00 -25.70
CA GLY A 634 -4.06 -2.66 -26.43
C GLY A 634 -4.86 -3.68 -25.61
N ARG A 635 -4.46 -3.96 -24.35
CA ARG A 635 -5.28 -4.80 -23.45
C ARG A 635 -6.61 -4.13 -23.14
N GLN A 636 -7.65 -4.95 -23.07
CA GLN A 636 -8.95 -4.55 -22.57
C GLN A 636 -9.31 -5.47 -21.40
N VAL A 637 -9.65 -4.88 -20.28
CA VAL A 637 -9.97 -5.62 -19.04
C VAL A 637 -11.34 -5.21 -18.56
N GLN A 638 -12.16 -6.20 -18.23
CA GLN A 638 -13.48 -6.00 -17.67
C GLN A 638 -13.40 -5.98 -16.14
N TYR A 639 -14.04 -5.00 -15.53
CA TYR A 639 -14.13 -4.82 -14.08
C TYR A 639 -15.58 -4.94 -13.63
N GLU A 640 -15.83 -5.83 -12.68
CA GLU A 640 -17.10 -5.90 -11.97
C GLU A 640 -17.22 -4.76 -10.94
N ALA A 641 -18.42 -4.53 -10.41
CA ALA A 641 -18.68 -3.40 -9.51
C ALA A 641 -17.78 -3.38 -8.25
N ASP A 642 -17.49 -4.54 -7.69
CA ASP A 642 -16.58 -4.70 -6.52
C ASP A 642 -15.12 -4.45 -6.88
N GLN A 643 -14.73 -4.74 -8.12
CA GLN A 643 -13.37 -4.49 -8.63
C GLN A 643 -13.13 -3.03 -9.00
N MET A 644 -14.19 -2.23 -9.18
CA MET A 644 -14.06 -0.79 -9.45
C MET A 644 -13.36 -0.01 -8.32
N GLU A 645 -13.33 -0.54 -7.10
CA GLU A 645 -12.52 0.02 -6.01
C GLU A 645 -11.00 -0.06 -6.26
N MET A 646 -10.57 -0.87 -7.23
CA MET A 646 -9.16 -0.99 -7.62
C MET A 646 -8.70 0.12 -8.56
N ILE A 647 -9.60 0.99 -9.02
CA ILE A 647 -9.28 2.09 -9.92
C ILE A 647 -9.65 3.44 -9.33
N GLU A 648 -9.03 4.49 -9.85
CA GLU A 648 -9.34 5.88 -9.51
C GLU A 648 -9.18 6.79 -10.73
N HIS A 649 -9.81 7.97 -10.71
CA HIS A 649 -9.58 9.00 -11.71
C HIS A 649 -8.11 9.45 -11.72
N ALA A 650 -7.56 9.69 -12.91
CA ALA A 650 -6.12 9.89 -13.11
C ALA A 650 -5.73 11.17 -13.86
N ASN A 651 -6.57 12.20 -13.87
CA ASN A 651 -6.16 13.53 -14.37
C ASN A 651 -5.04 14.12 -13.50
N ALA A 652 -5.14 13.92 -12.18
CA ALA A 652 -4.09 14.17 -11.21
C ALA A 652 -3.69 12.87 -10.51
N THR A 653 -2.38 12.69 -10.26
CA THR A 653 -1.83 11.57 -9.50
C THR A 653 -0.74 12.06 -8.53
N THR A 654 -0.34 11.22 -7.58
CA THR A 654 0.79 11.58 -6.71
C THR A 654 2.12 11.43 -7.44
N ILE A 655 3.10 12.24 -7.07
CA ILE A 655 4.48 12.13 -7.58
C ILE A 655 5.03 10.72 -7.32
N HIS A 656 4.70 10.11 -6.17
CA HIS A 656 5.11 8.73 -5.85
C HIS A 656 4.57 7.70 -6.85
N LYS A 657 3.28 7.80 -7.22
CA LYS A 657 2.67 6.90 -8.21
C LYS A 657 3.15 7.14 -9.65
N ALA A 658 3.73 8.31 -9.92
CA ALA A 658 4.29 8.66 -11.20
C ALA A 658 5.74 8.16 -11.39
N GLN A 659 6.35 7.54 -10.37
CA GLN A 659 7.68 6.93 -10.52
C GLN A 659 7.67 5.85 -11.61
N GLY A 660 8.77 5.72 -12.37
CA GLY A 660 8.86 4.82 -13.52
C GLY A 660 8.06 5.26 -14.75
N SER A 661 7.31 6.39 -14.67
CA SER A 661 6.55 6.94 -15.80
C SER A 661 7.14 8.26 -16.31
N GLU A 662 6.79 8.63 -17.53
CA GLU A 662 7.13 9.92 -18.14
C GLU A 662 5.93 10.44 -18.93
N CYS A 663 5.77 11.76 -18.96
CA CYS A 663 4.70 12.43 -19.67
C CYS A 663 5.26 13.64 -20.43
N PRO A 664 4.80 13.97 -21.62
CA PRO A 664 5.27 15.15 -22.35
C PRO A 664 5.10 16.45 -21.55
N VAL A 665 3.93 16.70 -20.99
CA VAL A 665 3.64 17.89 -20.22
C VAL A 665 3.27 17.52 -18.79
N VAL A 666 3.97 18.12 -17.83
CA VAL A 666 3.73 17.88 -16.39
C VAL A 666 3.37 19.21 -15.70
N ILE A 667 2.33 19.20 -14.92
CA ILE A 667 1.86 20.34 -14.12
C ILE A 667 1.99 19.99 -12.64
N ILE A 668 2.72 20.78 -11.88
CA ILE A 668 3.07 20.49 -10.48
C ILE A 668 2.60 21.64 -9.58
N PRO A 669 1.53 21.48 -8.79
CA PRO A 669 1.22 22.43 -7.72
C PRO A 669 2.25 22.28 -6.59
N TRP A 670 2.78 23.44 -6.11
CA TRP A 670 3.82 23.45 -5.08
C TRP A 670 3.65 24.61 -4.10
N VAL A 671 2.95 24.36 -3.00
CA VAL A 671 2.53 25.39 -2.02
C VAL A 671 3.03 25.07 -0.62
N LYS A 672 3.15 26.08 0.24
CA LYS A 672 3.59 25.94 1.65
C LYS A 672 2.70 25.00 2.46
N ALA A 673 1.42 24.90 2.11
CA ALA A 673 0.49 23.95 2.75
C ALA A 673 0.97 22.49 2.65
N PHE A 674 1.88 22.17 1.74
CA PHE A 674 2.51 20.86 1.59
C PHE A 674 3.75 20.65 2.46
N TYR A 675 3.88 21.36 3.59
CA TYR A 675 5.09 21.46 4.40
C TYR A 675 5.81 20.14 4.69
N MET A 676 5.07 19.03 4.94
CA MET A 676 5.65 17.70 5.18
C MET A 676 6.32 17.10 3.94
N MET A 677 5.92 17.55 2.74
CA MET A 677 6.36 17.01 1.44
C MET A 677 7.28 17.98 0.69
N LEU A 678 7.67 19.12 1.30
CA LEU A 678 8.58 20.07 0.68
C LEU A 678 10.02 19.56 0.79
N LYS A 679 10.33 18.51 0.04
CA LYS A 679 11.62 17.82 0.01
C LYS A 679 12.20 17.82 -1.40
N ARG A 680 13.54 17.91 -1.50
CA ARG A 680 14.26 17.99 -2.78
C ARG A 680 13.98 16.81 -3.69
N ASN A 681 14.05 15.60 -3.18
CA ASN A 681 13.83 14.39 -3.95
C ASN A 681 12.41 14.28 -4.52
N ILE A 682 11.38 14.80 -3.81
CA ILE A 682 10.00 14.82 -4.32
C ILE A 682 9.88 15.80 -5.48
N LEU A 683 10.37 17.04 -5.31
CA LEU A 683 10.34 18.05 -6.36
C LEU A 683 11.15 17.60 -7.60
N TYR A 684 12.35 17.10 -7.39
CA TYR A 684 13.21 16.53 -8.43
C TYR A 684 12.50 15.41 -9.20
N THR A 685 11.92 14.45 -8.48
CA THR A 685 11.20 13.33 -9.12
C THR A 685 10.03 13.85 -9.96
N GLY A 686 9.24 14.79 -9.44
CA GLY A 686 8.12 15.38 -10.19
C GLY A 686 8.57 16.07 -11.47
N VAL A 687 9.56 16.94 -11.40
CA VAL A 687 10.12 17.69 -12.54
C VAL A 687 10.68 16.74 -13.59
N THR A 688 11.40 15.72 -13.17
CA THR A 688 12.04 14.76 -14.08
C THR A 688 11.07 13.78 -14.76
N ARG A 689 9.77 13.82 -14.44
CA ARG A 689 8.74 13.06 -15.19
C ARG A 689 8.41 13.71 -16.53
N ALA A 690 8.70 15.00 -16.71
CA ALA A 690 8.39 15.71 -17.93
C ALA A 690 9.38 15.40 -19.05
N LYS A 691 8.84 15.21 -20.28
CA LYS A 691 9.66 15.06 -21.51
C LYS A 691 9.89 16.38 -22.20
N SER A 692 8.90 17.25 -22.24
CA SER A 692 8.90 18.45 -23.08
C SER A 692 8.59 19.72 -22.31
N LYS A 693 7.73 19.66 -21.28
CA LYS A 693 7.28 20.87 -20.61
C LYS A 693 6.90 20.65 -19.14
N VAL A 694 7.32 21.58 -18.29
CA VAL A 694 6.97 21.64 -16.87
C VAL A 694 6.29 22.98 -16.57
N TYR A 695 5.15 22.89 -15.90
CA TYR A 695 4.50 23.99 -15.21
C TYR A 695 4.62 23.79 -13.70
N LEU A 696 5.40 24.62 -13.04
CA LEU A 696 5.50 24.66 -11.58
C LEU A 696 4.61 25.78 -11.07
N VAL A 697 3.50 25.45 -10.44
CA VAL A 697 2.46 26.40 -10.00
C VAL A 697 2.49 26.50 -8.48
N GLY A 698 2.84 27.66 -7.92
CA GLY A 698 2.87 27.72 -6.46
C GLY A 698 3.60 28.90 -5.86
N GLU A 699 4.09 28.68 -4.65
CA GLU A 699 4.80 29.67 -3.86
C GLU A 699 6.32 29.45 -4.00
N TRP A 700 7.05 30.47 -4.46
CA TRP A 700 8.50 30.36 -4.65
C TRP A 700 9.24 29.95 -3.37
N ALA A 701 8.79 30.46 -2.21
CA ALA A 701 9.36 30.09 -0.92
C ALA A 701 9.22 28.59 -0.61
N ALA A 702 8.13 27.94 -1.06
CA ALA A 702 7.96 26.49 -0.93
C ALA A 702 8.91 25.72 -1.85
N VAL A 703 9.18 26.25 -3.05
CA VAL A 703 10.18 25.69 -3.98
C VAL A 703 11.58 25.78 -3.37
N CYS A 704 11.98 26.95 -2.87
CA CYS A 704 13.26 27.12 -2.20
C CYS A 704 13.40 26.21 -0.97
N GLN A 705 12.35 26.12 -0.15
CA GLN A 705 12.34 25.21 1.00
C GLN A 705 12.59 23.76 0.57
N ALA A 706 11.90 23.29 -0.45
CA ALA A 706 12.08 21.93 -0.95
C ALA A 706 13.51 21.67 -1.44
N ILE A 707 14.09 22.60 -2.22
CA ILE A 707 15.46 22.49 -2.71
C ILE A 707 16.46 22.38 -1.56
N HIS A 708 16.25 23.14 -0.48
CA HIS A 708 17.13 23.13 0.69
C HIS A 708 16.87 21.94 1.65
N THR A 709 15.71 21.31 1.59
CA THR A 709 15.38 20.17 2.46
C THR A 709 15.85 18.86 1.80
N ASP A 710 16.98 18.35 2.29
CA ASP A 710 17.52 17.07 1.86
C ASP A 710 17.11 15.99 2.86
N ASP A 711 16.34 15.03 2.40
CA ASP A 711 15.90 13.85 3.16
C ASP A 711 16.75 12.61 2.82
N SER A 712 17.77 12.79 2.00
CA SER A 712 18.66 11.71 1.62
C SER A 712 19.58 11.34 2.78
N GLY A 713 19.64 10.05 3.12
CA GLY A 713 20.48 9.56 4.22
C GLY A 713 19.86 9.65 5.60
N THR A 714 18.59 10.06 5.74
CA THR A 714 17.88 10.07 7.04
C THR A 714 17.38 8.69 7.47
N ARG A 715 17.39 7.72 6.56
CA ARG A 715 16.93 6.36 6.86
C ARG A 715 18.00 5.58 7.63
N ASN A 716 17.57 4.98 8.73
CA ASN A 716 18.43 4.14 9.56
C ASN A 716 18.68 2.80 8.88
N THR A 717 19.85 2.61 8.31
CA THR A 717 20.38 1.38 7.70
C THR A 717 21.89 1.44 7.74
N ILE A 718 22.55 0.30 7.91
CA ILE A 718 24.01 0.16 7.88
C ILE A 718 24.45 -0.87 6.84
N LEU A 719 23.65 -1.02 5.76
CA LEU A 719 23.92 -1.99 4.71
C LEU A 719 25.30 -1.80 4.07
N SER A 720 25.72 -0.54 3.84
CA SER A 720 27.04 -0.23 3.27
C SER A 720 28.19 -0.71 4.15
N GLU A 721 28.12 -0.41 5.44
CA GLU A 721 29.14 -0.81 6.42
C GLU A 721 29.20 -2.33 6.56
N ARG A 722 28.04 -3.01 6.59
CA ARG A 722 27.96 -4.47 6.64
C ARG A 722 28.57 -5.13 5.41
N ILE A 723 28.34 -4.58 4.21
CA ILE A 723 28.95 -5.09 2.96
C ILE A 723 30.47 -5.03 3.07
N VAL A 724 31.02 -3.90 3.51
CA VAL A 724 32.48 -3.72 3.66
C VAL A 724 33.02 -4.71 4.70
N GLN A 725 32.37 -4.82 5.85
CA GLN A 725 32.76 -5.73 6.94
C GLN A 725 32.82 -7.19 6.47
N TYR A 726 31.77 -7.67 5.80
CA TYR A 726 31.75 -9.04 5.28
C TYR A 726 32.75 -9.25 4.13
N TYR A 727 32.94 -8.25 3.28
CA TYR A 727 33.93 -8.34 2.22
C TYR A 727 35.34 -8.52 2.78
N ASP A 728 35.73 -7.72 3.76
CA ASP A 728 37.05 -7.81 4.39
C ASP A 728 37.21 -9.16 5.12
N GLN A 729 36.17 -9.61 5.83
CA GLN A 729 36.19 -10.92 6.47
C GLN A 729 36.40 -12.04 5.44
N TYR A 730 35.59 -12.14 4.41
CA TYR A 730 35.69 -13.21 3.42
C TYR A 730 36.99 -13.14 2.59
N GLN A 731 37.48 -11.94 2.33
CA GLN A 731 38.79 -11.77 1.68
C GLN A 731 39.93 -12.31 2.55
N SER A 732 39.88 -12.09 3.86
CA SER A 732 40.87 -12.59 4.80
C SER A 732 40.83 -14.13 4.93
N GLU A 733 39.64 -14.72 4.89
CA GLU A 733 39.47 -16.18 4.90
C GLU A 733 40.00 -16.87 3.65
N GLN A 734 39.98 -16.22 2.48
CA GLN A 734 40.52 -16.77 1.22
C GLN A 734 42.07 -16.67 1.11
N LYS A 735 42.72 -15.76 1.84
CA LYS A 735 44.19 -15.59 1.80
C LYS A 735 45.00 -16.82 2.17
N PRO A 736 44.66 -17.59 3.24
CA PRO A 736 45.41 -18.78 3.64
C PRO A 736 45.36 -19.90 2.58
N GLU A 737 44.23 -20.10 1.90
CA GLU A 737 44.09 -21.12 0.84
C GLU A 737 44.95 -20.78 -0.39
N MET A 738 45.07 -19.51 -0.75
CA MET A 738 45.90 -19.07 -1.89
C MET A 738 47.39 -19.16 -1.59
N GLU A 739 47.84 -18.98 -0.35
CA GLU A 739 49.24 -19.19 0.05
C GLU A 739 49.61 -20.67 0.09
N GLN A 740 48.72 -21.54 0.54
CA GLN A 740 48.92 -23.00 0.49
C GLN A 740 48.96 -23.54 -0.95
N LEU A 741 48.15 -23.03 -1.86
CA LEU A 741 48.21 -23.39 -3.29
C LEU A 741 49.50 -22.91 -3.99
N LYS A 742 50.09 -21.79 -3.58
CA LYS A 742 51.40 -21.31 -4.09
C LYS A 742 52.58 -22.12 -3.57
N LEU A 743 52.44 -22.86 -2.48
CA LEU A 743 53.48 -23.74 -1.94
C LEU A 743 53.44 -25.16 -2.54
N VAL A 744 52.39 -25.48 -3.33
CA VAL A 744 52.21 -26.81 -3.98
C VAL A 744 52.51 -26.78 -5.49
N VAL A 745 52.71 -25.59 -6.08
CA VAL A 745 53.20 -25.39 -7.46
C VAL A 745 54.66 -24.91 -7.41
#